data_c02f4b0490ffe6c179b87e4a8e4ca5a9
#
_entry.id   c02f4b0490ffe6c179b87e4a8e4ca5a9
#
_cell.length_a   1.000
_cell.length_b   1.000
_cell.length_c   1.000
_cell.angle_alpha   90.00
_cell.angle_beta   90.00
_cell.angle_gamma   90.00
#
_symmetry.space_group_name_H-M   'P 1'
#
loop_
_entity.id
_entity.type
_entity.pdbx_description
1 polymer ?
#
loop_
_entity_poly.entity_id
_entity_poly.type
_entity_poly.pdbx_seq_one_letter_code
_entity_poly.pdbx_strand_id
1 'polypeptide(L)'
;MYERFTDRARKVMQLANQEAQRFNHEYIGTEHVLLGLIKEGSGVAANVLKNLDIDLRKIRLEVEKLVQSGPDMVTMGKLPQTPRAKKVIEYSMEEARNLNHNYVGTEHILLGLLREQEGVAAQVLMNLGLKLEDVREEVLNLLGHGIEGAEGGERGGVERGGAPEGGTSAKSGKSKTPALDSFGRDLTELARQGKLDPVIGREKEIERAIQILCRRTKNNPVLLGEAGVGKTAIVEGFAQRVVDGNVPELLADRRIVVLDLAMMVAGTKYRGQFEERIKAVMNEVRRAKNTILFIDELHTLVGAGGAEGAIDASNVLKPALARGEIQCIGATTLDEYRKYIEKDSALDRRFQLVIVEPSTKSETIEILKGLRDRYETHHRVQITDDALEAAVELSSRYITARCLPDKAIDVIDESGARVRLKAMTKPPDLKEIDDEVDRLNKEKEEAVANQDFEKAAALRDQADKLKKKKQSITRDWRERSREADGVVDEEVVAEVVSKMTGIPLTRMSTEDSMRLMQMESELHKRVISQDEAISSVSKAVRRSRSGLNDPKRPTGCFIFAGPTGVGKTLLAKALAEFMFGDEDALIQIDMSEYMEKHNVSRLIGAPPGYVGFEEGGQLTEKIRRRPYAVVLLDEIEKAHPDVFNMLLQVMEEGRLTDSFGRNVDFRNAILILTTNAGAEAIKNESSFGFQKPDDDASYDSMKQRVKERIEKVFRPEFLNRIDDVIVFKHLTVDDLKNVIDIELSKVRLRLGERGLKLVLTDAAKTFLIKKGSDTDFGARPLRRAIENFVQDPLSEELLKGEFTGKNLITVDTKEVGGKKQLYFIGTSTEGETATVGAASEGSASATDSGATA
;
A
#
# COMPACT_ATOMS: atom_id res chain seq x y z
N MET A 1 -19.81 29.99 -21.06
CA MET A 1 -19.91 29.26 -22.33
C MET A 1 -19.65 27.75 -22.16
N TYR A 2 -18.74 27.33 -21.25
CA TYR A 2 -18.37 25.93 -21.08
C TYR A 2 -19.00 25.25 -19.85
N GLU A 3 -20.00 25.83 -19.21
CA GLU A 3 -20.63 25.31 -18.00
C GLU A 3 -21.30 23.94 -18.20
N ARG A 4 -21.81 23.69 -19.40
CA ARG A 4 -22.49 22.44 -19.77
C ARG A 4 -21.54 21.39 -20.37
N PHE A 5 -20.26 21.70 -20.55
CA PHE A 5 -19.28 20.79 -21.15
C PHE A 5 -18.86 19.75 -20.12
N THR A 6 -18.79 18.48 -20.54
CA THR A 6 -18.18 17.42 -19.75
C THR A 6 -16.68 17.70 -19.55
N ASP A 7 -16.06 17.07 -18.57
CA ASP A 7 -14.62 17.21 -18.33
C ASP A 7 -13.79 16.82 -19.55
N ARG A 8 -14.20 15.78 -20.29
CA ARG A 8 -13.58 15.38 -21.55
C ARG A 8 -13.75 16.42 -22.64
N ALA A 9 -14.94 16.97 -22.83
CA ALA A 9 -15.18 18.03 -23.78
C ALA A 9 -14.37 19.31 -23.45
N ARG A 10 -14.22 19.65 -22.19
CA ARG A 10 -13.32 20.73 -21.73
C ARG A 10 -11.85 20.42 -22.03
N LYS A 11 -11.42 19.18 -21.85
CA LYS A 11 -10.08 18.71 -22.19
C LYS A 11 -9.80 18.80 -23.69
N VAL A 12 -10.77 18.47 -24.56
CA VAL A 12 -10.67 18.65 -26.00
C VAL A 12 -10.36 20.12 -26.35
N MET A 13 -11.05 21.08 -25.74
CA MET A 13 -10.80 22.51 -25.99
C MET A 13 -9.43 22.97 -25.48
N GLN A 14 -8.93 22.40 -24.37
CA GLN A 14 -7.56 22.66 -23.90
C GLN A 14 -6.51 22.09 -24.86
N LEU A 15 -6.73 20.86 -25.35
CA LEU A 15 -5.87 20.23 -26.35
C LEU A 15 -5.90 20.95 -27.68
N ALA A 16 -7.07 21.49 -28.09
CA ALA A 16 -7.19 22.33 -29.27
C ALA A 16 -6.32 23.60 -29.18
N ASN A 17 -6.28 24.25 -28.02
CA ASN A 17 -5.38 25.38 -27.76
C ASN A 17 -3.90 25.01 -27.89
N GLN A 18 -3.52 23.84 -27.35
CA GLN A 18 -2.15 23.31 -27.45
C GLN A 18 -1.76 22.97 -28.89
N GLU A 19 -2.65 22.38 -29.68
CA GLU A 19 -2.40 22.10 -31.09
C GLU A 19 -2.31 23.39 -31.90
N ALA A 20 -3.13 24.43 -31.66
CA ALA A 20 -3.00 25.73 -32.28
C ALA A 20 -1.64 26.37 -31.96
N GLN A 21 -1.18 26.31 -30.73
CA GLN A 21 0.16 26.81 -30.38
C GLN A 21 1.28 25.99 -31.06
N ARG A 22 1.11 24.69 -31.23
CA ARG A 22 2.07 23.82 -31.91
C ARG A 22 2.24 24.17 -33.39
N PHE A 23 1.14 24.61 -34.02
CA PHE A 23 1.16 25.08 -35.40
C PHE A 23 1.52 26.56 -35.52
N ASN A 24 1.89 27.25 -34.44
CA ASN A 24 2.18 28.66 -34.37
C ASN A 24 1.04 29.55 -34.92
N HIS A 25 -0.22 29.17 -34.65
CA HIS A 25 -1.39 29.92 -35.01
C HIS A 25 -1.82 30.86 -33.88
N GLU A 26 -2.31 32.04 -34.24
CA GLU A 26 -2.79 33.05 -33.27
C GLU A 26 -4.26 32.83 -32.86
N TYR A 27 -4.93 31.77 -33.37
CA TYR A 27 -6.33 31.50 -33.15
C TYR A 27 -6.63 29.98 -33.13
N ILE A 28 -7.73 29.61 -32.48
CA ILE A 28 -8.24 28.23 -32.48
C ILE A 28 -9.26 28.09 -33.60
N GLY A 29 -8.93 27.37 -34.67
CA GLY A 29 -9.84 27.00 -35.76
C GLY A 29 -10.51 25.66 -35.56
N THR A 30 -11.37 25.26 -36.51
CA THR A 30 -12.10 23.99 -36.52
C THR A 30 -11.14 22.79 -36.58
N GLU A 31 -10.05 22.92 -37.33
CA GLU A 31 -8.95 21.96 -37.44
C GLU A 31 -8.30 21.65 -36.10
N HIS A 32 -8.08 22.66 -35.27
CA HIS A 32 -7.50 22.47 -33.96
C HIS A 32 -8.47 21.79 -32.99
N VAL A 33 -9.77 22.06 -33.09
CA VAL A 33 -10.80 21.37 -32.30
C VAL A 33 -10.85 19.91 -32.71
N LEU A 34 -10.76 19.57 -33.97
CA LEU A 34 -10.70 18.20 -34.48
C LEU A 34 -9.43 17.48 -33.97
N LEU A 35 -8.26 18.12 -34.05
CA LEU A 35 -7.01 17.56 -33.51
C LEU A 35 -7.07 17.35 -32.01
N GLY A 36 -7.68 18.29 -31.29
CA GLY A 36 -7.89 18.13 -29.83
C GLY A 36 -8.79 16.95 -29.51
N LEU A 37 -9.81 16.71 -30.31
CA LEU A 37 -10.74 15.59 -30.16
C LEU A 37 -10.05 14.23 -30.41
N ILE A 38 -9.20 14.16 -31.43
CA ILE A 38 -8.41 12.97 -31.75
C ILE A 38 -7.36 12.70 -30.68
N LYS A 39 -6.73 13.73 -30.14
CA LYS A 39 -5.69 13.63 -29.12
C LYS A 39 -6.26 13.20 -27.75
N GLU A 40 -7.51 13.54 -27.43
CA GLU A 40 -8.22 13.05 -26.26
C GLU A 40 -8.43 11.53 -26.34
N GLY A 41 -8.84 11.01 -27.49
CA GLY A 41 -8.77 9.60 -27.90
C GLY A 41 -9.62 8.57 -27.10
N SER A 42 -10.29 8.99 -26.02
CA SER A 42 -11.01 8.09 -25.09
C SER A 42 -12.51 8.39 -24.97
N GLY A 43 -13.01 9.41 -25.66
CA GLY A 43 -14.43 9.79 -25.60
C GLY A 43 -15.33 9.00 -26.56
N VAL A 44 -16.65 9.24 -26.45
CA VAL A 44 -17.66 8.62 -27.33
C VAL A 44 -17.36 8.93 -28.81
N ALA A 45 -16.92 10.14 -29.11
CA ALA A 45 -16.51 10.51 -30.47
C ALA A 45 -15.40 9.63 -31.05
N ALA A 46 -14.40 9.28 -30.24
CA ALA A 46 -13.31 8.39 -30.67
C ALA A 46 -13.81 6.96 -30.95
N ASN A 47 -14.78 6.49 -30.16
CA ASN A 47 -15.41 5.17 -30.37
C ASN A 47 -16.28 5.16 -31.62
N VAL A 48 -17.05 6.21 -31.86
CA VAL A 48 -17.84 6.40 -33.09
C VAL A 48 -16.94 6.35 -34.31
N LEU A 49 -15.82 7.10 -34.32
CA LEU A 49 -14.87 7.12 -35.44
C LEU A 49 -14.22 5.74 -35.66
N LYS A 50 -13.93 5.00 -34.61
CA LYS A 50 -13.42 3.62 -34.70
C LYS A 50 -14.45 2.64 -35.25
N ASN A 51 -15.69 2.73 -34.81
CA ASN A 51 -16.77 1.86 -35.29
C ASN A 51 -17.09 2.10 -36.77
N LEU A 52 -16.82 3.32 -37.29
CA LEU A 52 -16.94 3.67 -38.71
C LEU A 52 -15.65 3.37 -39.50
N ASP A 53 -14.74 2.53 -38.94
CA ASP A 53 -13.48 2.08 -39.56
C ASP A 53 -12.50 3.21 -39.94
N ILE A 54 -12.54 4.33 -39.20
CA ILE A 54 -11.65 5.45 -39.44
C ILE A 54 -10.53 5.47 -38.43
N ASP A 55 -9.30 5.33 -38.92
CA ASP A 55 -8.10 5.47 -38.09
C ASP A 55 -7.86 6.93 -37.73
N LEU A 56 -7.82 7.23 -36.44
CA LEU A 56 -7.54 8.55 -35.88
C LEU A 56 -6.20 9.13 -36.39
N ARG A 57 -5.24 8.27 -36.74
CA ARG A 57 -3.95 8.68 -37.34
C ARG A 57 -4.11 9.20 -38.76
N LYS A 58 -5.03 8.66 -39.55
CA LYS A 58 -5.32 9.13 -40.91
C LYS A 58 -5.93 10.52 -40.87
N ILE A 59 -6.86 10.78 -39.95
CA ILE A 59 -7.47 12.12 -39.79
C ILE A 59 -6.38 13.15 -39.49
N ARG A 60 -5.44 12.81 -38.58
CA ARG A 60 -4.34 13.72 -38.23
C ARG A 60 -3.47 14.06 -39.44
N LEU A 61 -3.09 13.07 -40.24
CA LEU A 61 -2.27 13.25 -41.43
C LEU A 61 -2.99 14.13 -42.51
N GLU A 62 -4.31 13.95 -42.65
CA GLU A 62 -5.08 14.77 -43.60
C GLU A 62 -5.22 16.21 -43.10
N VAL A 63 -5.39 16.45 -41.80
CA VAL A 63 -5.38 17.79 -41.25
C VAL A 63 -3.99 18.45 -41.43
N GLU A 64 -2.91 17.73 -41.14
CA GLU A 64 -1.53 18.23 -41.27
C GLU A 64 -1.13 18.54 -42.73
N LYS A 65 -1.78 17.94 -43.76
CA LYS A 65 -1.61 18.28 -45.17
C LYS A 65 -2.29 19.58 -45.56
N LEU A 66 -3.44 19.88 -44.96
CA LEU A 66 -4.26 21.05 -45.34
C LEU A 66 -3.91 22.29 -44.53
N VAL A 67 -3.30 22.14 -43.36
CA VAL A 67 -2.98 23.24 -42.45
C VAL A 67 -1.49 23.56 -42.55
N GLN A 68 -1.18 24.80 -43.00
CA GLN A 68 0.18 25.31 -43.00
C GLN A 68 0.57 25.89 -41.64
N SER A 69 1.78 25.69 -41.23
CA SER A 69 2.29 26.29 -39.99
C SER A 69 2.43 27.79 -40.11
N GLY A 70 2.03 28.53 -39.10
CA GLY A 70 2.18 29.96 -39.00
C GLY A 70 3.64 30.42 -38.84
N PRO A 71 3.94 31.72 -38.91
CA PRO A 71 5.27 32.24 -38.65
C PRO A 71 5.70 31.97 -37.20
N ASP A 72 7.01 31.82 -36.99
CA ASP A 72 7.62 31.52 -35.67
C ASP A 72 7.39 32.65 -34.65
N MET A 73 6.22 32.75 -34.11
CA MET A 73 5.89 33.60 -32.97
C MET A 73 5.36 32.77 -31.82
N VAL A 74 6.04 32.84 -30.67
CA VAL A 74 5.63 32.16 -29.45
C VAL A 74 4.47 32.93 -28.81
N THR A 75 3.23 32.53 -29.07
CA THR A 75 2.06 33.05 -28.35
C THR A 75 1.82 32.29 -27.06
N MET A 76 2.11 32.92 -25.93
CA MET A 76 1.78 32.36 -24.60
C MET A 76 0.37 32.81 -24.18
N GLY A 77 -0.52 31.82 -23.85
CA GLY A 77 -1.85 32.11 -23.30
C GLY A 77 -3.01 31.39 -23.95
N LYS A 78 -4.22 31.78 -23.61
CA LYS A 78 -5.46 31.30 -24.27
C LYS A 78 -5.66 32.06 -25.58
N LEU A 79 -5.65 31.32 -26.66
CA LEU A 79 -5.86 31.87 -27.99
C LEU A 79 -7.35 32.18 -28.26
N PRO A 80 -7.67 33.22 -29.02
CA PRO A 80 -9.03 33.51 -29.43
C PRO A 80 -9.56 32.45 -30.42
N GLN A 81 -10.86 32.22 -30.41
CA GLN A 81 -11.52 31.27 -31.31
C GLN A 81 -11.96 31.97 -32.58
N THR A 82 -11.82 31.30 -33.72
CA THR A 82 -12.36 31.79 -34.98
C THR A 82 -13.90 31.83 -34.95
N PRO A 83 -14.56 32.68 -35.79
CA PRO A 83 -16.01 32.66 -35.86
C PRO A 83 -16.60 31.27 -36.18
N ARG A 84 -15.91 30.47 -36.99
CA ARG A 84 -16.32 29.09 -37.33
C ARG A 84 -16.17 28.15 -36.15
N ALA A 85 -15.09 28.24 -35.39
CA ALA A 85 -14.94 27.43 -34.17
C ALA A 85 -16.00 27.78 -33.11
N LYS A 86 -16.42 29.03 -33.00
CA LYS A 86 -17.58 29.42 -32.16
C LYS A 86 -18.88 28.79 -32.63
N LYS A 87 -19.15 28.81 -33.96
CA LYS A 87 -20.32 28.13 -34.53
C LYS A 87 -20.33 26.62 -34.26
N VAL A 88 -19.17 25.95 -34.31
CA VAL A 88 -19.06 24.54 -33.94
C VAL A 88 -19.50 24.31 -32.49
N ILE A 89 -19.13 25.19 -31.59
CA ILE A 89 -19.57 25.09 -30.17
C ILE A 89 -21.07 25.31 -30.05
N GLU A 90 -21.64 26.29 -30.81
CA GLU A 90 -23.10 26.51 -30.83
C GLU A 90 -23.84 25.30 -31.38
N TYR A 91 -23.39 24.76 -32.52
CA TYR A 91 -23.95 23.52 -33.09
C TYR A 91 -23.81 22.32 -32.16
N SER A 92 -22.71 22.19 -31.42
CA SER A 92 -22.55 21.15 -30.44
C SER A 92 -23.60 21.26 -29.30
N MET A 93 -23.93 22.46 -28.87
CA MET A 93 -24.99 22.72 -27.90
C MET A 93 -26.38 22.44 -28.45
N GLU A 94 -26.63 22.76 -29.76
CA GLU A 94 -27.89 22.41 -30.41
C GLU A 94 -28.03 20.90 -30.59
N GLU A 95 -27.00 20.19 -31.05
CA GLU A 95 -27.04 18.74 -31.18
C GLU A 95 -27.23 18.05 -29.82
N ALA A 96 -26.66 18.57 -28.76
CA ALA A 96 -26.95 18.07 -27.41
C ALA A 96 -28.41 18.24 -27.00
N ARG A 97 -29.06 19.38 -27.39
CA ARG A 97 -30.50 19.60 -27.17
C ARG A 97 -31.36 18.68 -28.05
N ASN A 98 -30.99 18.50 -29.31
CA ASN A 98 -31.70 17.62 -30.23
C ASN A 98 -31.67 16.16 -29.76
N LEU A 99 -30.62 15.74 -29.07
CA LEU A 99 -30.45 14.43 -28.47
C LEU A 99 -30.98 14.36 -27.01
N ASN A 100 -31.70 15.43 -26.57
CA ASN A 100 -32.24 15.53 -25.19
C ASN A 100 -31.18 15.42 -24.08
N HIS A 101 -29.91 15.82 -24.35
CA HIS A 101 -28.86 15.80 -23.39
C HIS A 101 -28.69 17.16 -22.68
N ASN A 102 -28.54 17.11 -21.34
CA ASN A 102 -28.28 18.31 -20.55
C ASN A 102 -26.77 18.71 -20.48
N TYR A 103 -25.93 17.97 -21.16
CA TYR A 103 -24.47 18.15 -21.20
C TYR A 103 -23.98 18.13 -22.65
N VAL A 104 -22.80 18.76 -22.89
CA VAL A 104 -22.12 18.69 -24.15
C VAL A 104 -20.89 17.80 -24.02
N GLY A 105 -20.94 16.60 -24.59
CA GLY A 105 -19.86 15.61 -24.64
C GLY A 105 -19.02 15.71 -25.91
N THR A 106 -18.05 14.83 -26.06
CA THR A 106 -17.17 14.73 -27.23
C THR A 106 -17.93 14.41 -28.51
N GLU A 107 -18.96 13.59 -28.42
CA GLU A 107 -19.90 13.22 -29.47
C GLU A 107 -20.61 14.44 -30.06
N HIS A 108 -21.05 15.35 -29.24
CA HIS A 108 -21.71 16.58 -29.69
C HIS A 108 -20.74 17.52 -30.39
N ILE A 109 -19.46 17.56 -29.95
CA ILE A 109 -18.41 18.31 -30.63
C ILE A 109 -18.14 17.73 -32.01
N LEU A 110 -18.11 16.41 -32.16
CA LEU A 110 -17.95 15.76 -33.47
C LEU A 110 -19.12 16.04 -34.39
N LEU A 111 -20.36 15.99 -33.93
CA LEU A 111 -21.55 16.36 -34.69
C LEU A 111 -21.52 17.85 -35.09
N GLY A 112 -21.11 18.74 -34.18
CA GLY A 112 -20.95 20.15 -34.43
C GLY A 112 -19.89 20.46 -35.50
N LEU A 113 -18.77 19.73 -35.52
CA LEU A 113 -17.74 19.83 -36.54
C LEU A 113 -18.21 19.41 -37.93
N LEU A 114 -19.02 18.35 -38.02
CA LEU A 114 -19.60 17.88 -39.28
C LEU A 114 -20.72 18.80 -39.81
N ARG A 115 -21.46 19.44 -38.90
CA ARG A 115 -22.55 20.37 -39.26
C ARG A 115 -22.03 21.72 -39.79
N GLU A 116 -20.84 22.14 -39.41
CA GLU A 116 -20.15 23.32 -39.92
C GLU A 116 -19.42 22.95 -41.22
N GLN A 117 -20.16 22.93 -42.34
CA GLN A 117 -19.71 22.34 -43.60
C GLN A 117 -18.56 23.11 -44.30
N GLU A 118 -18.31 24.35 -43.96
CA GLU A 118 -17.27 25.19 -44.58
C GLU A 118 -15.91 25.12 -43.86
N GLY A 119 -15.82 24.43 -42.71
CA GLY A 119 -14.60 24.31 -41.91
C GLY A 119 -13.64 23.25 -42.44
N VAL A 120 -12.32 23.46 -42.21
CA VAL A 120 -11.28 22.48 -42.58
C VAL A 120 -11.58 21.11 -41.95
N ALA A 121 -12.05 21.09 -40.70
CA ALA A 121 -12.42 19.86 -40.03
C ALA A 121 -13.52 19.07 -40.74
N ALA A 122 -14.58 19.77 -41.20
CA ALA A 122 -15.65 19.14 -41.94
C ALA A 122 -15.17 18.59 -43.30
N GLN A 123 -14.32 19.34 -44.02
CA GLN A 123 -13.75 18.88 -45.27
C GLN A 123 -12.90 17.61 -45.11
N VAL A 124 -12.07 17.54 -44.07
CA VAL A 124 -11.27 16.34 -43.74
C VAL A 124 -12.18 15.16 -43.43
N LEU A 125 -13.20 15.35 -42.58
CA LEU A 125 -14.11 14.27 -42.18
C LEU A 125 -14.96 13.77 -43.37
N MET A 126 -15.43 14.69 -44.25
CA MET A 126 -16.17 14.33 -45.48
C MET A 126 -15.26 13.64 -46.53
N ASN A 127 -14.01 14.05 -46.68
CA ASN A 127 -13.04 13.38 -47.54
C ASN A 127 -12.74 11.94 -47.11
N LEU A 128 -12.88 11.67 -45.82
CA LEU A 128 -12.76 10.33 -45.26
C LEU A 128 -14.07 9.53 -45.32
N GLY A 129 -15.12 10.06 -45.97
CA GLY A 129 -16.39 9.38 -46.20
C GLY A 129 -17.42 9.51 -45.09
N LEU A 130 -17.18 10.34 -44.07
CA LEU A 130 -18.11 10.55 -42.97
C LEU A 130 -19.25 11.51 -43.37
N LYS A 131 -20.48 11.08 -43.15
CA LYS A 131 -21.69 11.93 -43.28
C LYS A 131 -22.26 12.19 -41.89
N LEU A 132 -22.88 13.38 -41.72
CA LEU A 132 -23.48 13.77 -40.45
C LEU A 132 -24.55 12.79 -39.98
N GLU A 133 -25.31 12.23 -40.92
CA GLU A 133 -26.41 11.28 -40.63
C GLU A 133 -25.86 9.94 -40.08
N ASP A 134 -24.81 9.40 -40.71
CA ASP A 134 -24.17 8.13 -40.31
C ASP A 134 -23.55 8.26 -38.93
N VAL A 135 -22.87 9.37 -38.64
CA VAL A 135 -22.27 9.66 -37.35
C VAL A 135 -23.37 9.88 -36.27
N ARG A 136 -24.47 10.52 -36.62
CA ARG A 136 -25.60 10.73 -35.70
C ARG A 136 -26.26 9.38 -35.32
N GLU A 137 -26.47 8.52 -36.32
CA GLU A 137 -27.02 7.18 -36.11
C GLU A 137 -26.11 6.35 -35.20
N GLU A 138 -24.82 6.41 -35.45
CA GLU A 138 -23.84 5.68 -34.62
C GLU A 138 -23.71 6.25 -33.19
N VAL A 139 -23.81 7.57 -33.03
CA VAL A 139 -23.89 8.22 -31.70
C VAL A 139 -25.15 7.75 -30.95
N LEU A 140 -26.30 7.71 -31.63
CA LEU A 140 -27.55 7.21 -31.02
C LEU A 140 -27.46 5.72 -30.66
N ASN A 141 -26.84 4.91 -31.49
CA ASN A 141 -26.58 3.48 -31.19
C ASN A 141 -25.72 3.28 -29.97
N LEU A 142 -24.63 4.06 -29.85
CA LEU A 142 -23.70 3.98 -28.72
C LEU A 142 -24.27 4.56 -27.42
N LEU A 143 -25.18 5.52 -27.49
CA LEU A 143 -25.84 6.15 -26.34
C LEU A 143 -27.13 5.46 -25.91
N GLY A 144 -27.55 4.38 -26.61
CA GLY A 144 -28.69 3.55 -26.22
C GLY A 144 -30.07 4.13 -26.56
N HIS A 145 -30.16 5.15 -27.42
CA HIS A 145 -31.41 5.65 -27.96
C HIS A 145 -31.73 4.99 -29.33
N GLY A 146 -31.87 3.67 -29.34
CA GLY A 146 -32.37 2.90 -30.46
C GLY A 146 -33.89 2.74 -30.36
N ILE A 147 -34.61 3.56 -31.11
CA ILE A 147 -36.01 3.36 -31.61
C ILE A 147 -37.08 3.17 -30.52
N GLU A 148 -37.65 4.26 -30.04
CA GLU A 148 -39.08 4.38 -29.75
C GLU A 148 -39.63 5.59 -30.48
N GLY A 149 -40.56 5.27 -31.43
CA GLY A 149 -41.44 6.33 -32.01
C GLY A 149 -41.55 6.33 -33.52
N ALA A 150 -42.23 5.35 -34.09
CA ALA A 150 -43.02 5.53 -35.30
C ALA A 150 -44.13 4.51 -35.34
N GLU A 151 -45.25 4.86 -34.71
CA GLU A 151 -46.58 4.29 -35.07
C GLU A 151 -47.14 5.08 -36.26
N GLY A 152 -47.65 4.35 -37.25
CA GLY A 152 -48.68 4.86 -38.15
C GLY A 152 -48.34 4.82 -39.62
N GLY A 153 -48.86 3.82 -40.35
CA GLY A 153 -49.00 3.90 -41.81
C GLY A 153 -48.97 2.55 -42.52
N GLU A 154 -50.19 2.05 -42.73
CA GLU A 154 -50.56 0.81 -43.44
C GLU A 154 -50.12 0.77 -44.90
N ARG A 155 -50.01 -0.47 -45.38
CA ARG A 155 -50.33 -1.07 -46.68
C ARG A 155 -49.24 -1.30 -47.71
N GLY A 156 -49.24 -2.54 -48.10
CA GLY A 156 -49.03 -2.91 -49.48
C GLY A 156 -47.96 -3.94 -49.78
N GLY A 157 -48.36 -5.20 -49.87
CA GLY A 157 -47.52 -6.31 -50.27
C GLY A 157 -47.01 -6.20 -51.73
N VAL A 158 -46.11 -7.06 -52.06
CA VAL A 158 -46.12 -8.02 -53.23
C VAL A 158 -44.80 -8.74 -53.32
N GLU A 159 -44.97 -10.03 -53.54
CA GLU A 159 -43.91 -11.08 -53.70
C GLU A 159 -42.98 -10.95 -54.90
N ARG A 160 -41.90 -11.76 -54.77
CA ARG A 160 -41.15 -12.55 -55.77
C ARG A 160 -39.68 -12.11 -55.87
N GLY A 161 -38.73 -12.91 -55.53
CA GLY A 161 -38.36 -14.16 -56.17
C GLY A 161 -36.93 -14.07 -56.61
N GLY A 162 -36.06 -15.01 -56.22
CA GLY A 162 -34.80 -15.29 -56.95
C GLY A 162 -33.52 -15.31 -56.08
N ALA A 163 -33.10 -16.47 -55.62
CA ALA A 163 -31.73 -16.77 -55.25
C ALA A 163 -30.84 -16.89 -56.52
N PRO A 164 -29.52 -16.97 -56.49
CA PRO A 164 -28.72 -17.74 -55.51
C PRO A 164 -27.29 -17.21 -55.15
N GLU A 165 -26.77 -17.81 -54.10
CA GLU A 165 -25.43 -18.26 -53.80
C GLU A 165 -24.23 -17.30 -53.67
N GLY A 166 -23.58 -17.38 -52.52
CA GLY A 166 -22.13 -17.46 -52.41
C GLY A 166 -21.47 -16.36 -51.62
N GLY A 167 -21.25 -16.57 -50.32
CA GLY A 167 -20.34 -15.73 -49.57
C GLY A 167 -20.58 -15.78 -48.05
N THR A 168 -19.91 -16.69 -47.39
CA THR A 168 -19.83 -16.85 -45.92
C THR A 168 -19.18 -15.63 -45.27
N SER A 169 -20.01 -14.69 -44.80
CA SER A 169 -19.62 -13.72 -43.77
C SER A 169 -20.43 -13.98 -42.52
N ALA A 170 -19.71 -14.25 -41.42
CA ALA A 170 -20.30 -14.53 -40.14
C ALA A 170 -21.22 -13.36 -39.68
N LYS A 171 -22.53 -13.65 -39.66
CA LYS A 171 -23.50 -12.74 -39.02
C LYS A 171 -23.24 -12.71 -37.54
N SER A 172 -22.79 -11.58 -37.02
CA SER A 172 -22.90 -11.27 -35.59
C SER A 172 -24.41 -11.21 -35.26
N GLY A 173 -24.90 -12.30 -34.66
CA GLY A 173 -26.31 -12.37 -34.23
C GLY A 173 -26.59 -11.27 -33.20
N LYS A 174 -27.63 -10.47 -33.41
CA LYS A 174 -28.13 -9.56 -32.37
C LYS A 174 -28.33 -10.34 -31.09
N SER A 175 -27.62 -9.94 -30.03
CA SER A 175 -27.73 -10.55 -28.72
C SER A 175 -29.19 -10.55 -28.25
N LYS A 176 -29.65 -11.68 -27.70
CA LYS A 176 -31.00 -11.80 -27.10
C LYS A 176 -31.12 -11.08 -25.75
N THR A 177 -30.00 -10.59 -25.19
CA THR A 177 -29.86 -10.03 -23.86
C THR A 177 -28.96 -8.78 -23.84
N PRO A 178 -29.30 -7.69 -24.58
CA PRO A 178 -28.43 -6.51 -24.71
C PRO A 178 -28.20 -5.76 -23.39
N ALA A 179 -29.21 -5.66 -22.49
CA ALA A 179 -29.02 -5.01 -21.19
C ALA A 179 -28.10 -5.84 -20.27
N LEU A 180 -28.28 -7.17 -20.27
CA LEU A 180 -27.39 -8.05 -19.50
C LEU A 180 -25.94 -7.99 -20.00
N ASP A 181 -25.75 -7.96 -21.31
CA ASP A 181 -24.40 -7.88 -21.92
C ASP A 181 -23.72 -6.54 -21.67
N SER A 182 -24.49 -5.46 -21.45
CA SER A 182 -23.97 -4.14 -21.09
C SER A 182 -23.47 -4.04 -19.66
N PHE A 183 -24.03 -4.82 -18.73
CA PHE A 183 -23.72 -4.77 -17.28
C PHE A 183 -23.17 -6.09 -16.74
N GLY A 184 -22.96 -7.07 -17.60
CA GLY A 184 -22.50 -8.40 -17.22
C GLY A 184 -21.31 -8.86 -18.05
N ARG A 185 -20.50 -9.75 -17.44
CA ARG A 185 -19.39 -10.45 -18.08
C ARG A 185 -19.77 -11.91 -18.27
N ASP A 186 -19.77 -12.39 -19.51
CA ASP A 186 -20.10 -13.77 -19.84
C ASP A 186 -18.90 -14.69 -19.62
N LEU A 187 -18.96 -15.50 -18.55
CA LEU A 187 -17.90 -16.47 -18.22
C LEU A 187 -17.88 -17.64 -19.21
N THR A 188 -19.03 -18.06 -19.71
CA THR A 188 -19.12 -19.18 -20.68
C THR A 188 -18.46 -18.82 -21.99
N GLU A 189 -18.64 -17.58 -22.46
CA GLU A 189 -17.98 -17.11 -23.67
C GLU A 189 -16.46 -16.94 -23.46
N LEU A 190 -16.03 -16.45 -22.30
CA LEU A 190 -14.61 -16.35 -21.94
C LEU A 190 -13.95 -17.72 -21.80
N ALA A 191 -14.68 -18.72 -21.30
CA ALA A 191 -14.22 -20.12 -21.26
C ALA A 191 -13.99 -20.66 -22.67
N ARG A 192 -14.94 -20.42 -23.61
CA ARG A 192 -14.78 -20.84 -25.03
C ARG A 192 -13.57 -20.18 -25.70
N GLN A 193 -13.26 -18.94 -25.29
CA GLN A 193 -12.09 -18.21 -25.80
C GLN A 193 -10.78 -18.61 -25.11
N GLY A 194 -10.80 -19.50 -24.11
CA GLY A 194 -9.62 -19.93 -23.35
C GLY A 194 -9.01 -18.82 -22.48
N LYS A 195 -9.80 -17.78 -22.13
CA LYS A 195 -9.32 -16.63 -21.38
C LYS A 195 -9.46 -16.77 -19.85
N LEU A 196 -10.15 -17.80 -19.39
CA LEU A 196 -10.27 -18.07 -17.95
C LEU A 196 -9.08 -18.84 -17.44
N ASP A 197 -8.71 -18.59 -16.20
CA ASP A 197 -7.64 -19.31 -15.53
C ASP A 197 -8.02 -20.77 -15.23
N PRO A 198 -7.09 -21.72 -15.23
CA PRO A 198 -7.38 -23.10 -14.85
C PRO A 198 -7.76 -23.16 -13.37
N VAL A 199 -8.81 -23.90 -13.06
CA VAL A 199 -9.28 -24.06 -11.68
C VAL A 199 -8.84 -25.42 -11.14
N ILE A 200 -8.06 -25.38 -10.07
CA ILE A 200 -7.43 -26.55 -9.45
C ILE A 200 -7.91 -26.68 -8.00
N GLY A 201 -8.15 -27.90 -7.57
CA GLY A 201 -8.46 -28.23 -6.16
C GLY A 201 -9.85 -27.84 -5.65
N ARG A 202 -10.78 -27.42 -6.55
CA ARG A 202 -12.15 -27.00 -6.19
C ARG A 202 -13.24 -27.90 -6.75
N GLU A 203 -12.92 -29.14 -7.06
CA GLU A 203 -13.85 -30.08 -7.69
C GLU A 203 -15.08 -30.39 -6.85
N LYS A 204 -14.90 -30.52 -5.53
CA LYS A 204 -16.00 -30.82 -4.59
C LYS A 204 -17.00 -29.68 -4.49
N GLU A 205 -16.54 -28.46 -4.42
CA GLU A 205 -17.38 -27.27 -4.33
C GLU A 205 -18.13 -27.03 -5.64
N ILE A 206 -17.46 -27.23 -6.79
CA ILE A 206 -18.08 -27.13 -8.12
C ILE A 206 -19.17 -28.20 -8.26
N GLU A 207 -18.87 -29.44 -7.91
CA GLU A 207 -19.81 -30.56 -7.96
C GLU A 207 -21.04 -30.30 -7.05
N ARG A 208 -20.76 -29.75 -5.85
CA ARG A 208 -21.83 -29.37 -4.91
C ARG A 208 -22.70 -28.25 -5.47
N ALA A 209 -22.12 -27.24 -6.09
CA ALA A 209 -22.85 -26.16 -6.75
C ALA A 209 -23.72 -26.70 -7.89
N ILE A 210 -23.19 -27.60 -8.73
CA ILE A 210 -23.92 -28.28 -9.80
C ILE A 210 -25.12 -29.09 -9.24
N GLN A 211 -24.90 -29.86 -8.18
CA GLN A 211 -25.97 -30.62 -7.51
C GLN A 211 -27.09 -29.71 -7.03
N ILE A 212 -26.74 -28.55 -6.44
CA ILE A 212 -27.73 -27.58 -5.96
C ILE A 212 -28.50 -26.97 -7.11
N LEU A 213 -27.83 -26.55 -8.18
CA LEU A 213 -28.46 -25.98 -9.37
C LEU A 213 -29.46 -26.95 -10.05
N CYS A 214 -29.26 -28.25 -9.95
CA CYS A 214 -30.17 -29.28 -10.47
C CYS A 214 -31.39 -29.58 -9.57
N ARG A 215 -31.47 -28.97 -8.37
CA ARG A 215 -32.58 -29.20 -7.45
C ARG A 215 -33.89 -28.52 -7.92
N ARG A 216 -35.02 -29.10 -7.55
CA ARG A 216 -36.32 -28.50 -7.86
C ARG A 216 -36.61 -27.24 -7.05
N THR A 217 -36.16 -27.20 -5.80
CA THR A 217 -36.32 -26.08 -4.86
C THR A 217 -34.98 -25.82 -4.17
N LYS A 218 -34.78 -24.60 -3.67
CA LYS A 218 -33.46 -24.17 -3.11
C LYS A 218 -32.31 -24.44 -4.06
N ASN A 219 -32.52 -24.05 -5.32
CA ASN A 219 -31.60 -24.32 -6.44
C ASN A 219 -30.60 -23.18 -6.71
N ASN A 220 -30.42 -22.27 -5.74
CA ASN A 220 -29.45 -21.19 -5.81
C ASN A 220 -28.33 -21.44 -4.78
N PRO A 221 -27.11 -21.86 -5.20
CA PRO A 221 -25.99 -22.00 -4.31
C PRO A 221 -25.47 -20.62 -3.86
N VAL A 222 -25.04 -20.52 -2.60
CA VAL A 222 -24.26 -19.39 -2.09
C VAL A 222 -22.93 -19.91 -1.60
N LEU A 223 -21.87 -19.42 -2.19
CA LEU A 223 -20.48 -19.69 -1.83
C LEU A 223 -20.11 -18.82 -0.63
N LEU A 224 -19.90 -19.43 0.52
CA LEU A 224 -19.53 -18.78 1.75
C LEU A 224 -18.06 -19.03 2.08
N GLY A 225 -17.29 -17.99 2.29
CA GLY A 225 -15.88 -18.11 2.68
C GLY A 225 -15.24 -16.75 2.83
N GLU A 226 -14.09 -16.71 3.45
CA GLU A 226 -13.30 -15.50 3.63
C GLU A 226 -12.90 -14.86 2.29
N ALA A 227 -12.46 -13.60 2.33
CA ALA A 227 -11.92 -12.94 1.14
C ALA A 227 -10.64 -13.66 0.67
N GLY A 228 -10.51 -13.86 -0.65
CA GLY A 228 -9.33 -14.48 -1.25
C GLY A 228 -9.28 -16.02 -1.22
N VAL A 229 -10.36 -16.74 -0.80
CA VAL A 229 -10.38 -18.21 -0.83
C VAL A 229 -10.69 -18.81 -2.23
N GLY A 230 -10.95 -17.95 -3.23
CA GLY A 230 -11.22 -18.40 -4.62
C GLY A 230 -12.69 -18.70 -4.92
N LYS A 231 -13.64 -17.98 -4.30
CA LYS A 231 -15.07 -18.15 -4.59
C LYS A 231 -15.41 -17.93 -6.07
N THR A 232 -14.85 -16.89 -6.67
CA THR A 232 -15.04 -16.55 -8.09
C THR A 232 -14.46 -17.64 -9.01
N ALA A 233 -13.30 -18.19 -8.65
CA ALA A 233 -12.66 -19.29 -9.40
C ALA A 233 -13.55 -20.55 -9.49
N ILE A 234 -14.34 -20.86 -8.44
CA ILE A 234 -15.31 -21.98 -8.46
C ILE A 234 -16.33 -21.77 -9.57
N VAL A 235 -16.82 -20.55 -9.76
CA VAL A 235 -17.81 -20.24 -10.81
C VAL A 235 -17.16 -20.23 -12.19
N GLU A 236 -15.93 -19.78 -12.30
CA GLU A 236 -15.14 -19.87 -13.54
C GLU A 236 -14.88 -21.34 -13.93
N GLY A 237 -14.51 -22.20 -12.96
CA GLY A 237 -14.37 -23.64 -13.19
C GLY A 237 -15.68 -24.31 -13.55
N PHE A 238 -16.80 -23.87 -13.00
CA PHE A 238 -18.12 -24.33 -13.41
C PHE A 238 -18.41 -23.92 -14.88
N ALA A 239 -18.07 -22.68 -15.26
CA ALA A 239 -18.24 -22.23 -16.64
C ALA A 239 -17.38 -23.04 -17.63
N GLN A 240 -16.16 -23.42 -17.26
CA GLN A 240 -15.28 -24.31 -18.05
C GLN A 240 -15.92 -25.69 -18.21
N ARG A 241 -16.42 -26.31 -17.14
CA ARG A 241 -17.09 -27.61 -17.20
C ARG A 241 -18.37 -27.60 -18.07
N VAL A 242 -19.09 -26.47 -18.09
CA VAL A 242 -20.25 -26.29 -19.00
C VAL A 242 -19.81 -26.30 -20.47
N VAL A 243 -18.70 -25.64 -20.79
CA VAL A 243 -18.17 -25.57 -22.15
C VAL A 243 -17.59 -26.94 -22.58
N ASP A 244 -16.93 -27.64 -21.66
CA ASP A 244 -16.35 -28.97 -21.89
C ASP A 244 -17.41 -30.08 -21.93
N GLY A 245 -18.68 -29.77 -21.64
CA GLY A 245 -19.75 -30.77 -21.62
C GLY A 245 -19.75 -31.69 -20.39
N ASN A 246 -18.94 -31.43 -19.39
CA ASN A 246 -18.81 -32.23 -18.18
C ASN A 246 -19.84 -31.79 -17.09
N VAL A 247 -21.08 -31.62 -17.54
CA VAL A 247 -22.23 -31.27 -16.68
C VAL A 247 -23.48 -32.03 -17.07
N PRO A 248 -24.47 -32.20 -16.17
CA PRO A 248 -25.75 -32.80 -16.54
C PRO A 248 -26.46 -32.07 -17.69
N GLU A 249 -27.24 -32.79 -18.51
CA GLU A 249 -27.97 -32.21 -19.67
C GLU A 249 -28.78 -30.98 -19.33
N LEU A 250 -29.31 -30.88 -18.12
CA LEU A 250 -30.07 -29.70 -17.62
C LEU A 250 -29.24 -28.40 -17.59
N LEU A 251 -27.90 -28.54 -17.58
CA LEU A 251 -26.97 -27.41 -17.46
C LEU A 251 -26.07 -27.22 -18.70
N ALA A 252 -26.12 -28.15 -19.67
CA ALA A 252 -25.24 -28.17 -20.85
C ALA A 252 -25.37 -26.91 -21.74
N ASP A 253 -26.59 -26.37 -21.87
CA ASP A 253 -26.85 -25.18 -22.68
C ASP A 253 -26.95 -23.89 -21.86
N ARG A 254 -26.47 -23.93 -20.61
CA ARG A 254 -26.57 -22.75 -19.71
C ARG A 254 -25.45 -21.78 -19.98
N ARG A 255 -25.81 -20.51 -19.90
CA ARG A 255 -24.91 -19.36 -19.98
C ARG A 255 -24.69 -18.77 -18.59
N ILE A 256 -23.46 -18.61 -18.15
CA ILE A 256 -23.10 -18.07 -16.83
C ILE A 256 -22.61 -16.65 -17.01
N VAL A 257 -23.31 -15.70 -16.41
CA VAL A 257 -23.02 -14.27 -16.55
C VAL A 257 -22.81 -13.64 -15.18
N VAL A 258 -21.65 -13.03 -14.97
CA VAL A 258 -21.33 -12.22 -13.77
C VAL A 258 -22.10 -10.92 -13.88
N LEU A 259 -22.89 -10.59 -12.88
CA LEU A 259 -23.61 -9.32 -12.81
C LEU A 259 -22.77 -8.33 -12.00
N ASP A 260 -22.27 -7.27 -12.66
CA ASP A 260 -21.52 -6.19 -12.02
C ASP A 260 -22.49 -5.11 -11.49
N LEU A 261 -22.73 -5.14 -10.19
CA LEU A 261 -23.61 -4.18 -9.53
C LEU A 261 -23.01 -2.76 -9.49
N ALA A 262 -21.68 -2.64 -9.42
CA ALA A 262 -21.03 -1.34 -9.42
C ALA A 262 -21.20 -0.62 -10.77
N MET A 263 -21.12 -1.35 -11.89
CA MET A 263 -21.41 -0.81 -13.22
C MET A 263 -22.88 -0.41 -13.36
N MET A 264 -23.80 -1.12 -12.71
CA MET A 264 -25.23 -0.77 -12.76
C MET A 264 -25.56 0.50 -11.97
N VAL A 265 -24.84 0.78 -10.90
CA VAL A 265 -24.95 2.00 -10.09
C VAL A 265 -24.23 3.18 -10.75
N ALA A 266 -23.12 2.92 -11.45
CA ALA A 266 -22.31 3.95 -12.08
C ALA A 266 -23.16 4.79 -13.06
N GLY A 267 -23.08 6.14 -12.89
CA GLY A 267 -23.81 7.09 -13.72
C GLY A 267 -25.32 7.25 -13.43
N THR A 268 -25.88 6.56 -12.42
CA THR A 268 -27.27 6.80 -11.99
C THR A 268 -27.30 7.98 -11.02
N LYS A 269 -28.07 9.02 -11.37
CA LYS A 269 -28.31 10.19 -10.49
C LYS A 269 -29.52 10.01 -9.59
N TYR A 270 -30.45 9.14 -9.96
CA TYR A 270 -31.73 8.91 -9.26
C TYR A 270 -31.95 7.42 -9.01
N ARG A 271 -32.52 7.10 -7.86
CA ARG A 271 -32.88 5.74 -7.43
C ARG A 271 -33.68 4.95 -8.48
N GLY A 272 -34.62 5.58 -9.17
CA GLY A 272 -35.46 4.94 -10.18
C GLY A 272 -34.69 4.40 -11.39
N GLN A 273 -33.59 5.04 -11.80
CA GLN A 273 -32.78 4.59 -12.94
C GLN A 273 -32.07 3.26 -12.68
N PHE A 274 -31.56 3.05 -11.47
CA PHE A 274 -30.97 1.79 -11.08
C PHE A 274 -32.01 0.67 -11.02
N GLU A 275 -33.19 0.95 -10.44
CA GLU A 275 -34.30 -0.02 -10.40
C GLU A 275 -34.78 -0.41 -11.81
N GLU A 276 -34.84 0.53 -12.75
CA GLU A 276 -35.16 0.26 -14.16
C GLU A 276 -34.10 -0.62 -14.84
N ARG A 277 -32.81 -0.37 -14.63
CA ARG A 277 -31.74 -1.20 -15.19
C ARG A 277 -31.80 -2.62 -14.66
N ILE A 278 -32.00 -2.82 -13.35
CA ILE A 278 -32.17 -4.16 -12.76
C ILE A 278 -33.41 -4.84 -13.33
N LYS A 279 -34.57 -4.12 -13.45
CA LYS A 279 -35.80 -4.68 -14.02
C LYS A 279 -35.58 -5.10 -15.47
N ALA A 280 -34.89 -4.31 -16.29
CA ALA A 280 -34.57 -4.66 -17.66
C ALA A 280 -33.73 -5.94 -17.74
N VAL A 281 -32.63 -6.03 -16.97
CA VAL A 281 -31.78 -7.24 -16.89
C VAL A 281 -32.59 -8.46 -16.44
N MET A 282 -33.41 -8.31 -15.40
CA MET A 282 -34.25 -9.41 -14.88
C MET A 282 -35.26 -9.89 -15.91
N ASN A 283 -35.86 -9.00 -16.67
CA ASN A 283 -36.80 -9.36 -17.74
C ASN A 283 -36.10 -10.09 -18.90
N GLU A 284 -34.85 -9.70 -19.23
CA GLU A 284 -34.07 -10.41 -20.24
C GLU A 284 -33.69 -11.81 -19.77
N VAL A 285 -33.22 -11.96 -18.54
CA VAL A 285 -32.86 -13.28 -17.96
C VAL A 285 -34.06 -14.22 -17.93
N ARG A 286 -35.27 -13.70 -17.57
CA ARG A 286 -36.53 -14.48 -17.59
C ARG A 286 -36.87 -14.95 -19.00
N ARG A 287 -36.68 -14.09 -20.02
CA ARG A 287 -37.00 -14.44 -21.42
C ARG A 287 -35.97 -15.43 -21.99
N ALA A 288 -34.73 -15.28 -21.61
CA ALA A 288 -33.64 -16.13 -22.07
C ALA A 288 -33.72 -17.57 -21.55
N LYS A 289 -34.20 -17.80 -20.33
CA LYS A 289 -34.39 -19.10 -19.64
C LYS A 289 -33.12 -19.97 -19.50
N ASN A 290 -32.05 -19.66 -20.24
CA ASN A 290 -30.79 -20.41 -20.25
C ASN A 290 -29.66 -19.72 -19.49
N THR A 291 -29.94 -18.64 -18.78
CA THR A 291 -28.93 -17.83 -18.09
C THR A 291 -28.93 -18.12 -16.60
N ILE A 292 -27.73 -18.34 -16.04
CA ILE A 292 -27.44 -18.39 -14.62
C ILE A 292 -26.67 -17.12 -14.27
N LEU A 293 -27.18 -16.34 -13.32
CA LEU A 293 -26.48 -15.14 -12.85
C LEU A 293 -25.46 -15.51 -11.79
N PHE A 294 -24.27 -14.98 -11.89
CA PHE A 294 -23.32 -14.96 -10.78
C PHE A 294 -23.29 -13.57 -10.16
N ILE A 295 -23.50 -13.49 -8.86
CA ILE A 295 -23.54 -12.24 -8.09
C ILE A 295 -22.47 -12.35 -7.04
N ASP A 296 -21.36 -11.66 -7.28
CA ASP A 296 -20.33 -11.51 -6.26
C ASP A 296 -20.76 -10.45 -5.24
N GLU A 297 -20.27 -10.57 -4.00
CA GLU A 297 -20.72 -9.73 -2.89
C GLU A 297 -22.26 -9.67 -2.77
N LEU A 298 -22.91 -10.84 -2.71
CA LEU A 298 -24.36 -10.98 -2.68
C LEU A 298 -25.04 -10.09 -1.61
N HIS A 299 -24.35 -9.77 -0.53
CA HIS A 299 -24.82 -8.90 0.55
C HIS A 299 -25.09 -7.47 0.08
N THR A 300 -24.43 -6.99 -0.99
CA THR A 300 -24.65 -5.65 -1.54
C THR A 300 -26.06 -5.46 -2.11
N LEU A 301 -26.72 -6.56 -2.49
CA LEU A 301 -28.12 -6.54 -2.95
C LEU A 301 -29.13 -6.27 -1.84
N VAL A 302 -28.84 -6.63 -0.60
CA VAL A 302 -29.81 -6.68 0.51
C VAL A 302 -29.74 -5.45 1.40
N GLY A 303 -28.95 -4.46 1.05
CA GLY A 303 -28.94 -3.19 1.77
C GLY A 303 -27.65 -2.93 2.53
N ALA A 304 -26.58 -2.73 1.82
CA ALA A 304 -25.40 -2.01 2.32
C ALA A 304 -25.70 -0.52 2.51
N GLY A 305 -26.84 -0.17 3.09
CA GLY A 305 -27.31 1.19 3.25
C GLY A 305 -28.00 1.42 4.57
N GLY A 306 -27.21 1.50 5.64
CA GLY A 306 -27.68 2.14 6.88
C GLY A 306 -27.76 3.67 6.82
N ALA A 307 -27.54 4.29 5.67
CA ALA A 307 -27.76 5.71 5.44
C ALA A 307 -29.07 5.91 4.69
N GLU A 308 -29.86 6.88 5.10
CA GLU A 308 -31.09 7.32 4.41
C GLU A 308 -30.79 7.59 2.93
N GLY A 309 -31.22 6.69 2.04
CA GLY A 309 -31.02 6.80 0.59
C GLY A 309 -30.33 5.61 -0.09
N ALA A 310 -29.96 4.56 0.62
CA ALA A 310 -29.34 3.38 0.01
C ALA A 310 -30.32 2.61 -0.89
N ILE A 311 -29.77 2.18 -2.01
CA ILE A 311 -30.49 1.55 -3.12
C ILE A 311 -30.78 0.11 -2.74
N ASP A 312 -32.04 -0.24 -2.50
CA ASP A 312 -32.48 -1.60 -2.16
C ASP A 312 -32.83 -2.39 -3.43
N ALA A 313 -31.82 -3.05 -4.02
CA ALA A 313 -32.01 -3.93 -5.18
C ALA A 313 -32.80 -5.20 -4.82
N SER A 314 -32.87 -5.54 -3.53
CA SER A 314 -33.51 -6.76 -3.05
C SER A 314 -35.01 -6.81 -3.38
N ASN A 315 -35.69 -5.66 -3.37
CA ASN A 315 -37.13 -5.59 -3.66
C ASN A 315 -37.48 -6.01 -5.10
N VAL A 316 -36.54 -5.87 -6.04
CA VAL A 316 -36.73 -6.31 -7.44
C VAL A 316 -36.37 -7.77 -7.62
N LEU A 317 -35.28 -8.23 -6.95
CA LEU A 317 -34.76 -9.59 -7.07
C LEU A 317 -35.53 -10.62 -6.24
N LYS A 318 -36.00 -10.25 -5.02
CA LYS A 318 -36.74 -11.14 -4.12
C LYS A 318 -37.95 -11.83 -4.78
N PRO A 319 -38.84 -11.14 -5.52
CA PRO A 319 -39.98 -11.79 -6.16
C PRO A 319 -39.56 -12.78 -7.25
N ALA A 320 -38.53 -12.48 -8.01
CA ALA A 320 -38.02 -13.33 -9.09
C ALA A 320 -37.35 -14.60 -8.56
N LEU A 321 -36.53 -14.47 -7.54
CA LEU A 321 -35.91 -15.60 -6.83
C LEU A 321 -36.97 -16.42 -6.06
N ALA A 322 -37.96 -15.76 -5.44
CA ALA A 322 -39.00 -16.42 -4.68
C ALA A 322 -39.89 -17.31 -5.58
N ARG A 323 -40.13 -16.89 -6.82
CA ARG A 323 -40.89 -17.66 -7.78
C ARG A 323 -40.08 -18.72 -8.54
N GLY A 324 -38.75 -18.74 -8.38
CA GLY A 324 -37.86 -19.65 -9.14
C GLY A 324 -37.78 -19.28 -10.62
N GLU A 325 -38.04 -18.03 -10.97
CA GLU A 325 -37.99 -17.53 -12.37
C GLU A 325 -36.56 -17.31 -12.85
N ILE A 326 -35.65 -17.19 -11.92
CA ILE A 326 -34.22 -16.91 -12.14
C ILE A 326 -33.37 -17.86 -11.27
N GLN A 327 -32.30 -18.38 -11.84
CA GLN A 327 -31.28 -19.09 -11.10
C GLN A 327 -30.07 -18.21 -10.91
N CYS A 328 -29.51 -18.19 -9.70
CA CYS A 328 -28.31 -17.44 -9.40
C CYS A 328 -27.35 -18.23 -8.51
N ILE A 329 -26.07 -17.92 -8.65
CA ILE A 329 -24.99 -18.31 -7.76
C ILE A 329 -24.57 -17.04 -7.01
N GLY A 330 -24.58 -17.06 -5.69
CA GLY A 330 -24.11 -15.95 -4.86
C GLY A 330 -22.74 -16.25 -4.28
N ALA A 331 -21.94 -15.22 -4.04
CA ALA A 331 -20.72 -15.32 -3.25
C ALA A 331 -20.72 -14.21 -2.19
N THR A 332 -20.33 -14.54 -0.96
CA THR A 332 -20.23 -13.58 0.16
C THR A 332 -19.38 -14.18 1.29
N THR A 333 -19.09 -13.38 2.32
CA THR A 333 -18.49 -13.88 3.56
C THR A 333 -19.55 -14.42 4.53
N LEU A 334 -19.14 -15.22 5.50
CA LEU A 334 -20.08 -15.79 6.49
C LEU A 334 -20.72 -14.70 7.34
N ASP A 335 -19.96 -13.70 7.73
CA ASP A 335 -20.43 -12.59 8.58
C ASP A 335 -21.44 -11.71 7.83
N GLU A 336 -21.18 -11.40 6.55
CA GLU A 336 -22.09 -10.64 5.70
C GLU A 336 -23.37 -11.43 5.41
N TYR A 337 -23.25 -12.74 5.18
CA TYR A 337 -24.41 -13.61 5.02
C TYR A 337 -25.33 -13.56 6.24
N ARG A 338 -24.78 -13.75 7.45
CA ARG A 338 -25.54 -13.68 8.71
C ARG A 338 -26.15 -12.30 8.94
N LYS A 339 -25.39 -11.25 8.64
CA LYS A 339 -25.82 -9.85 8.87
C LYS A 339 -26.97 -9.43 7.96
N TYR A 340 -26.94 -9.81 6.69
CA TYR A 340 -27.81 -9.27 5.66
C TYR A 340 -28.79 -10.27 5.05
N ILE A 341 -28.40 -11.54 4.82
CA ILE A 341 -29.20 -12.51 4.07
C ILE A 341 -30.01 -13.42 4.99
N GLU A 342 -29.39 -13.96 6.04
CA GLU A 342 -30.04 -14.87 6.98
C GLU A 342 -31.21 -14.21 7.71
N LYS A 343 -31.13 -12.92 7.95
CA LYS A 343 -32.24 -12.13 8.55
C LYS A 343 -33.48 -12.03 7.64
N ASP A 344 -33.30 -12.21 6.34
CA ASP A 344 -34.38 -12.18 5.37
C ASP A 344 -34.87 -13.60 5.06
N SER A 345 -35.93 -14.01 5.76
CA SER A 345 -36.49 -15.36 5.63
C SER A 345 -36.94 -15.72 4.21
N ALA A 346 -37.21 -14.73 3.34
CA ALA A 346 -37.63 -14.97 1.96
C ALA A 346 -36.45 -15.35 1.07
N LEU A 347 -35.27 -14.79 1.34
CA LEU A 347 -34.04 -15.11 0.63
C LEU A 347 -33.40 -16.40 1.20
N ASP A 348 -33.30 -16.53 2.50
CA ASP A 348 -32.68 -17.69 3.16
C ASP A 348 -33.32 -19.02 2.73
N ARG A 349 -34.64 -19.05 2.54
CA ARG A 349 -35.36 -20.24 2.05
C ARG A 349 -35.06 -20.62 0.60
N ARG A 350 -34.38 -19.76 -0.16
CA ARG A 350 -34.09 -19.96 -1.60
C ARG A 350 -32.64 -20.28 -1.88
N PHE A 351 -31.79 -19.95 -0.94
CA PHE A 351 -30.38 -20.20 -1.04
C PHE A 351 -29.97 -21.50 -0.34
N GLN A 352 -28.93 -22.15 -0.86
CA GLN A 352 -28.29 -23.29 -0.24
C GLN A 352 -26.80 -22.99 -0.07
N LEU A 353 -26.33 -23.14 1.15
CA LEU A 353 -24.97 -22.81 1.51
C LEU A 353 -23.96 -23.84 0.96
N VAL A 354 -22.84 -23.34 0.44
CA VAL A 354 -21.64 -24.08 0.08
C VAL A 354 -20.47 -23.38 0.78
N ILE A 355 -19.89 -24.04 1.78
CA ILE A 355 -18.76 -23.50 2.51
C ILE A 355 -17.51 -23.70 1.68
N VAL A 356 -16.73 -22.64 1.51
CA VAL A 356 -15.45 -22.62 0.78
C VAL A 356 -14.36 -22.34 1.80
N GLU A 357 -13.59 -23.36 2.13
CA GLU A 357 -12.47 -23.24 3.05
C GLU A 357 -11.21 -22.71 2.34
N PRO A 358 -10.28 -22.05 3.07
CA PRO A 358 -8.98 -21.69 2.53
C PRO A 358 -8.24 -22.94 2.02
N SER A 359 -7.51 -22.80 0.91
CA SER A 359 -6.69 -23.88 0.37
C SER A 359 -5.56 -24.24 1.33
N THR A 360 -5.21 -25.50 1.37
CA THR A 360 -4.01 -25.99 2.08
C THR A 360 -2.75 -25.50 1.36
N LYS A 361 -1.60 -25.56 2.03
CA LYS A 361 -0.32 -25.18 1.39
C LYS A 361 -0.03 -26.02 0.15
N SER A 362 -0.26 -27.33 0.21
CA SER A 362 -0.06 -28.26 -0.91
C SER A 362 -0.97 -27.93 -2.10
N GLU A 363 -2.26 -27.73 -1.87
CA GLU A 363 -3.20 -27.33 -2.92
C GLU A 363 -2.83 -25.97 -3.51
N THR A 364 -2.35 -25.03 -2.69
CA THR A 364 -1.92 -23.71 -3.18
C THR A 364 -0.70 -23.80 -4.09
N ILE A 365 0.26 -24.69 -3.80
CA ILE A 365 1.41 -24.94 -4.68
C ILE A 365 0.94 -25.50 -6.03
N GLU A 366 -0.02 -26.42 -6.03
CA GLU A 366 -0.59 -26.94 -7.28
C GLU A 366 -1.32 -25.86 -8.08
N ILE A 367 -2.07 -24.99 -7.40
CA ILE A 367 -2.75 -23.84 -8.04
C ILE A 367 -1.70 -22.93 -8.69
N LEU A 368 -0.64 -22.59 -7.97
CA LEU A 368 0.42 -21.72 -8.50
C LEU A 368 1.16 -22.36 -9.68
N LYS A 369 1.41 -23.67 -9.62
CA LYS A 369 1.98 -24.42 -10.76
C LYS A 369 1.08 -24.36 -12.00
N GLY A 370 -0.22 -24.45 -11.82
CA GLY A 370 -1.18 -24.31 -12.91
C GLY A 370 -1.34 -22.91 -13.49
N LEU A 371 -1.04 -21.89 -12.68
CA LEU A 371 -1.09 -20.47 -13.10
C LEU A 371 0.24 -19.96 -13.64
N ARG A 372 1.36 -20.68 -13.41
CA ARG A 372 2.73 -20.29 -13.77
C ARG A 372 2.85 -19.73 -15.18
N ASP A 373 2.48 -20.52 -16.19
CA ASP A 373 2.66 -20.17 -17.61
C ASP A 373 2.01 -18.84 -17.98
N ARG A 374 0.89 -18.49 -17.33
CA ARG A 374 0.19 -17.23 -17.56
C ARG A 374 0.93 -16.06 -16.97
N TYR A 375 1.43 -16.20 -15.73
CA TYR A 375 2.22 -15.16 -15.07
C TYR A 375 3.58 -14.99 -15.75
N GLU A 376 4.24 -16.07 -16.16
CA GLU A 376 5.47 -16.02 -16.94
C GLU A 376 5.27 -15.28 -18.27
N THR A 377 4.20 -15.60 -18.99
CA THR A 377 3.86 -14.91 -20.25
C THR A 377 3.53 -13.44 -20.03
N HIS A 378 2.80 -13.11 -18.95
CA HIS A 378 2.41 -11.72 -18.65
C HIS A 378 3.60 -10.85 -18.28
N HIS A 379 4.45 -11.34 -17.39
CA HIS A 379 5.61 -10.60 -16.89
C HIS A 379 6.87 -10.79 -17.74
N ARG A 380 6.90 -11.80 -18.61
CA ARG A 380 8.08 -12.22 -19.38
C ARG A 380 9.25 -12.56 -18.47
N VAL A 381 8.99 -13.42 -17.50
CA VAL A 381 9.95 -13.92 -16.53
C VAL A 381 9.77 -15.41 -16.37
N GLN A 382 10.80 -16.12 -15.92
CA GLN A 382 10.71 -17.52 -15.52
C GLN A 382 10.51 -17.61 -14.02
N ILE A 383 9.61 -18.49 -13.56
CA ILE A 383 9.31 -18.68 -12.13
C ILE A 383 9.76 -20.09 -11.74
N THR A 384 10.70 -20.17 -10.80
CA THR A 384 11.22 -21.45 -10.32
C THR A 384 10.22 -22.15 -9.38
N ASP A 385 10.32 -23.48 -9.26
CA ASP A 385 9.49 -24.23 -8.31
C ASP A 385 9.75 -23.82 -6.88
N ASP A 386 11.01 -23.57 -6.53
CA ASP A 386 11.41 -23.07 -5.20
C ASP A 386 10.78 -21.72 -4.89
N ALA A 387 10.63 -20.83 -5.88
CA ALA A 387 9.92 -19.56 -5.72
C ALA A 387 8.43 -19.75 -5.41
N LEU A 388 7.77 -20.73 -6.06
CA LEU A 388 6.36 -21.04 -5.78
C LEU A 388 6.17 -21.57 -4.35
N GLU A 389 7.04 -22.49 -3.92
CA GLU A 389 7.01 -23.04 -2.57
C GLU A 389 7.31 -21.95 -1.53
N ALA A 390 8.32 -21.11 -1.78
CA ALA A 390 8.65 -19.98 -0.92
C ALA A 390 7.50 -18.96 -0.84
N ALA A 391 6.83 -18.66 -1.94
CA ALA A 391 5.67 -17.76 -1.96
C ALA A 391 4.54 -18.27 -1.07
N VAL A 392 4.25 -19.57 -1.09
CA VAL A 392 3.23 -20.18 -0.24
C VAL A 392 3.66 -20.20 1.22
N GLU A 393 4.90 -20.55 1.49
CA GLU A 393 5.39 -20.64 2.88
C GLU A 393 5.50 -19.28 3.53
N LEU A 394 6.16 -18.34 2.86
CA LEU A 394 6.38 -16.99 3.37
C LEU A 394 5.07 -16.21 3.49
N SER A 395 4.18 -16.27 2.47
CA SER A 395 2.88 -15.63 2.56
C SER A 395 2.02 -16.22 3.67
N SER A 396 2.03 -17.54 3.84
CA SER A 396 1.28 -18.21 4.90
C SER A 396 1.75 -17.80 6.30
N ARG A 397 3.07 -17.60 6.46
CA ARG A 397 3.69 -17.26 7.75
C ARG A 397 3.61 -15.77 8.08
N TYR A 398 3.77 -14.89 7.08
CA TYR A 398 4.00 -13.47 7.30
C TYR A 398 2.85 -12.58 6.84
N ILE A 399 2.01 -13.01 5.91
CA ILE A 399 0.82 -12.26 5.47
C ILE A 399 -0.42 -12.89 6.13
N THR A 400 -0.84 -12.32 7.27
CA THR A 400 -1.94 -12.86 8.09
C THR A 400 -3.31 -12.28 7.74
N ALA A 401 -3.35 -11.14 7.05
CA ALA A 401 -4.59 -10.41 6.76
C ALA A 401 -5.45 -11.03 5.64
N ARG A 402 -4.91 -11.95 4.85
CA ARG A 402 -5.57 -12.60 3.72
C ARG A 402 -5.42 -14.12 3.78
N CYS A 403 -6.33 -14.82 3.09
CA CYS A 403 -6.30 -16.29 3.01
C CYS A 403 -5.52 -16.80 1.80
N LEU A 404 -5.09 -18.05 1.87
CA LEU A 404 -4.63 -18.78 0.69
C LEU A 404 -5.84 -19.13 -0.20
N PRO A 405 -5.67 -19.16 -1.53
CA PRO A 405 -4.44 -19.00 -2.31
C PRO A 405 -4.08 -17.55 -2.67
N ASP A 406 -4.99 -16.58 -2.51
CA ASP A 406 -4.91 -15.21 -3.00
C ASP A 406 -3.60 -14.51 -2.62
N LYS A 407 -3.21 -14.55 -1.34
CA LYS A 407 -1.98 -13.92 -0.87
C LYS A 407 -0.69 -14.50 -1.49
N ALA A 408 -0.70 -15.78 -1.86
CA ALA A 408 0.45 -16.40 -2.52
C ALA A 408 0.51 -16.04 -4.00
N ILE A 409 -0.65 -15.91 -4.64
CA ILE A 409 -0.79 -15.41 -6.01
C ILE A 409 -0.30 -13.96 -6.09
N ASP A 410 -0.74 -13.10 -5.18
CA ASP A 410 -0.29 -11.69 -5.11
C ASP A 410 1.24 -11.59 -4.98
N VAL A 411 1.86 -12.42 -4.15
CA VAL A 411 3.32 -12.43 -3.98
C VAL A 411 4.04 -12.81 -5.28
N ILE A 412 3.55 -13.80 -6.01
CA ILE A 412 4.13 -14.19 -7.30
C ILE A 412 3.94 -13.11 -8.34
N ASP A 413 2.75 -12.51 -8.43
CA ASP A 413 2.46 -11.42 -9.36
C ASP A 413 3.36 -10.20 -9.11
N GLU A 414 3.50 -9.77 -7.85
CA GLU A 414 4.39 -8.67 -7.48
C GLU A 414 5.86 -9.02 -7.70
N SER A 415 6.27 -10.28 -7.48
CA SER A 415 7.63 -10.75 -7.75
C SER A 415 7.98 -10.69 -9.24
N GLY A 416 7.06 -11.15 -10.09
CA GLY A 416 7.20 -11.04 -11.54
C GLY A 416 7.29 -9.59 -12.02
N ALA A 417 6.39 -8.74 -11.52
CA ALA A 417 6.40 -7.30 -11.82
C ALA A 417 7.72 -6.63 -11.40
N ARG A 418 8.26 -7.00 -10.23
CA ARG A 418 9.51 -6.44 -9.71
C ARG A 418 10.73 -6.83 -10.55
N VAL A 419 10.85 -8.11 -10.93
CA VAL A 419 11.94 -8.59 -11.78
C VAL A 419 11.89 -7.86 -13.12
N ARG A 420 10.70 -7.73 -13.71
CA ARG A 420 10.52 -6.98 -14.96
C ARG A 420 10.91 -5.52 -14.82
N LEU A 421 10.53 -4.85 -13.71
CA LEU A 421 10.93 -3.45 -13.46
C LEU A 421 12.44 -3.30 -13.29
N LYS A 422 13.10 -4.24 -12.57
CA LYS A 422 14.57 -4.25 -12.46
C LYS A 422 15.23 -4.36 -13.84
N ALA A 423 14.72 -5.23 -14.70
CA ALA A 423 15.21 -5.38 -16.07
C ALA A 423 14.98 -4.13 -16.95
N MET A 424 13.93 -3.36 -16.68
CA MET A 424 13.58 -2.11 -17.38
C MET A 424 14.27 -0.86 -16.82
N THR A 425 14.89 -0.93 -15.64
CA THR A 425 15.56 0.22 -15.03
C THR A 425 16.79 0.61 -15.86
N LYS A 426 16.87 1.88 -16.24
CA LYS A 426 18.00 2.40 -17.03
C LYS A 426 19.29 2.27 -16.21
N PRO A 427 20.39 1.83 -16.83
CA PRO A 427 21.69 1.80 -16.16
C PRO A 427 22.05 3.18 -15.58
N PRO A 428 22.66 3.25 -14.39
CA PRO A 428 23.07 4.52 -13.78
C PRO A 428 24.03 5.32 -14.67
N ASP A 429 24.85 4.64 -15.46
CA ASP A 429 25.77 5.25 -16.43
C ASP A 429 25.06 6.18 -17.45
N LEU A 430 23.80 5.92 -17.79
CA LEU A 430 23.05 6.77 -18.71
C LEU A 430 22.68 8.11 -18.07
N LYS A 431 22.46 8.14 -16.76
CA LYS A 431 22.15 9.36 -16.03
C LYS A 431 23.41 10.23 -15.89
N GLU A 432 24.55 9.64 -15.57
CA GLU A 432 25.82 10.35 -15.50
C GLU A 432 26.21 10.98 -16.85
N ILE A 433 26.00 10.24 -17.96
CA ILE A 433 26.24 10.78 -19.31
C ILE A 433 25.27 11.93 -19.61
N ASP A 434 24.02 11.87 -19.17
CA ASP A 434 23.05 12.97 -19.36
C ASP A 434 23.48 14.22 -18.60
N ASP A 435 23.86 14.08 -17.33
CA ASP A 435 24.33 15.20 -16.51
C ASP A 435 25.62 15.83 -17.11
N GLU A 436 26.52 15.02 -17.68
CA GLU A 436 27.74 15.48 -18.31
C GLU A 436 27.46 16.17 -19.65
N VAL A 437 26.53 15.66 -20.47
CA VAL A 437 26.09 16.33 -21.72
C VAL A 437 25.44 17.67 -21.41
N ASP A 438 24.62 17.77 -20.36
CA ASP A 438 23.97 19.03 -19.96
C ASP A 438 25.01 20.06 -19.46
N ARG A 439 26.04 19.59 -18.73
CA ARG A 439 27.15 20.42 -18.30
C ARG A 439 27.93 20.98 -19.50
N LEU A 440 28.31 20.11 -20.44
CA LEU A 440 29.01 20.54 -21.65
C LEU A 440 28.20 21.50 -22.53
N ASN A 441 26.86 21.32 -22.57
CA ASN A 441 25.99 22.26 -23.27
C ASN A 441 25.97 23.62 -22.60
N LYS A 442 25.95 23.72 -21.26
CA LYS A 442 26.05 24.99 -20.53
C LYS A 442 27.41 25.69 -20.78
N GLU A 443 28.50 24.93 -20.65
CA GLU A 443 29.84 25.45 -20.90
C GLU A 443 30.01 25.93 -22.36
N LYS A 444 29.36 25.25 -23.32
CA LYS A 444 29.32 25.68 -24.73
C LYS A 444 28.55 27.00 -24.87
N GLU A 445 27.39 27.17 -24.21
CA GLU A 445 26.65 28.42 -24.24
C GLU A 445 27.43 29.59 -23.65
N GLU A 446 28.17 29.36 -22.55
CA GLU A 446 29.08 30.35 -21.96
C GLU A 446 30.25 30.71 -22.89
N ALA A 447 30.84 29.73 -23.58
CA ALA A 447 31.90 29.96 -24.55
C ALA A 447 31.40 30.77 -25.77
N VAL A 448 30.18 30.52 -26.21
CA VAL A 448 29.56 31.32 -27.28
C VAL A 448 29.30 32.75 -26.81
N ALA A 449 28.81 32.95 -25.59
CA ALA A 449 28.58 34.27 -25.00
C ALA A 449 29.91 35.09 -24.89
N ASN A 450 31.03 34.41 -24.62
CA ASN A 450 32.38 34.99 -24.55
C ASN A 450 33.06 35.11 -25.93
N GLN A 451 32.40 34.81 -27.03
CA GLN A 451 32.90 34.85 -28.42
C GLN A 451 34.09 33.89 -28.69
N ASP A 452 34.27 32.89 -27.87
CA ASP A 452 35.32 31.87 -28.04
C ASP A 452 34.75 30.70 -28.86
N PHE A 453 34.70 30.88 -30.17
CA PHE A 453 34.10 29.91 -31.08
C PHE A 453 34.89 28.61 -31.25
N GLU A 454 36.22 28.66 -31.00
CA GLU A 454 37.07 27.49 -31.11
C GLU A 454 36.81 26.53 -29.97
N LYS A 455 36.68 27.05 -28.73
CA LYS A 455 36.28 26.32 -27.54
C LYS A 455 34.87 25.79 -27.61
N ALA A 456 33.93 26.59 -28.14
CA ALA A 456 32.54 26.15 -28.34
C ALA A 456 32.42 24.99 -29.35
N ALA A 457 33.26 24.97 -30.41
CA ALA A 457 33.32 23.87 -31.37
C ALA A 457 33.87 22.58 -30.72
N ALA A 458 34.93 22.68 -29.93
CA ALA A 458 35.51 21.55 -29.21
C ALA A 458 34.51 20.92 -28.20
N LEU A 459 33.78 21.74 -27.43
CA LEU A 459 32.77 21.30 -26.49
C LEU A 459 31.57 20.64 -27.19
N ARG A 460 31.17 21.16 -28.36
CA ARG A 460 30.13 20.54 -29.18
C ARG A 460 30.54 19.14 -29.64
N ASP A 461 31.79 18.99 -30.15
CA ASP A 461 32.28 17.70 -30.63
C ASP A 461 32.38 16.67 -29.48
N GLN A 462 32.69 17.12 -28.26
CA GLN A 462 32.65 16.27 -27.06
C GLN A 462 31.22 15.86 -26.70
N ALA A 463 30.28 16.80 -26.67
CA ALA A 463 28.86 16.50 -26.40
C ALA A 463 28.27 15.54 -27.44
N ASP A 464 28.64 15.70 -28.74
CA ASP A 464 28.17 14.82 -29.80
C ASP A 464 28.75 13.38 -29.68
N LYS A 465 30.03 13.27 -29.27
CA LYS A 465 30.61 11.95 -28.95
C LYS A 465 29.91 11.25 -27.80
N LEU A 466 29.61 11.99 -26.73
CA LEU A 466 28.84 11.44 -25.58
C LEU A 466 27.42 11.07 -25.96
N LYS A 467 26.72 11.86 -26.78
CA LYS A 467 25.41 11.54 -27.33
C LYS A 467 25.41 10.26 -28.16
N LYS A 468 26.42 10.06 -29.00
CA LYS A 468 26.59 8.82 -29.78
C LYS A 468 26.84 7.63 -28.85
N LYS A 469 27.71 7.79 -27.83
CA LYS A 469 27.95 6.75 -26.81
C LYS A 469 26.67 6.42 -26.04
N LYS A 470 25.88 7.41 -25.64
CA LYS A 470 24.56 7.23 -25.03
C LYS A 470 23.61 6.43 -25.93
N GLN A 471 23.58 6.75 -27.23
CA GLN A 471 22.71 6.03 -28.17
C GLN A 471 23.13 4.55 -28.32
N SER A 472 24.43 4.23 -28.38
CA SER A 472 24.90 2.86 -28.44
C SER A 472 24.54 2.09 -27.15
N ILE A 473 24.84 2.67 -25.98
CA ILE A 473 24.49 2.06 -24.68
C ILE A 473 22.98 1.85 -24.57
N THR A 474 22.18 2.83 -25.00
CA THR A 474 20.72 2.71 -24.97
C THR A 474 20.20 1.62 -25.91
N ARG A 475 20.84 1.45 -27.06
CA ARG A 475 20.49 0.39 -28.03
C ARG A 475 20.86 -0.98 -27.45
N ASP A 476 22.08 -1.15 -26.97
CA ASP A 476 22.58 -2.39 -26.37
C ASP A 476 21.75 -2.78 -25.14
N TRP A 477 21.37 -1.77 -24.30
CA TRP A 477 20.51 -2.00 -23.17
C TRP A 477 19.11 -2.44 -23.61
N ARG A 478 18.52 -1.81 -24.65
CA ARG A 478 17.21 -2.21 -25.18
C ARG A 478 17.21 -3.62 -25.77
N GLU A 479 18.28 -3.99 -26.45
CA GLU A 479 18.46 -5.34 -26.99
C GLU A 479 18.58 -6.36 -25.86
N ARG A 480 19.43 -6.11 -24.86
CA ARG A 480 19.55 -6.96 -23.65
C ARG A 480 18.24 -7.05 -22.84
N SER A 481 17.53 -5.92 -22.65
CA SER A 481 16.25 -5.92 -21.94
C SER A 481 15.12 -6.63 -22.68
N ARG A 482 15.28 -6.87 -23.98
CA ARG A 482 14.33 -7.70 -24.77
C ARG A 482 14.62 -9.20 -24.67
N GLU A 483 15.88 -9.56 -24.46
CA GLU A 483 16.37 -10.93 -24.42
C GLU A 483 16.51 -11.47 -22.98
N ALA A 484 16.52 -10.58 -21.97
CA ALA A 484 16.64 -11.00 -20.58
C ALA A 484 15.30 -11.52 -20.07
N ASP A 485 15.12 -12.81 -20.08
CA ASP A 485 14.13 -13.51 -19.27
C ASP A 485 14.60 -13.41 -17.80
N GLY A 486 14.02 -12.49 -17.03
CA GLY A 486 14.30 -12.41 -15.60
C GLY A 486 13.82 -13.69 -14.90
N VAL A 487 14.58 -14.15 -13.92
CA VAL A 487 14.19 -15.33 -13.12
C VAL A 487 13.67 -14.85 -11.77
N VAL A 488 12.50 -15.35 -11.39
CA VAL A 488 11.93 -15.20 -10.05
C VAL A 488 12.37 -16.41 -9.24
N ASP A 489 13.23 -16.18 -8.28
CA ASP A 489 13.75 -17.16 -7.34
C ASP A 489 13.23 -16.92 -5.90
N GLU A 490 13.62 -17.79 -4.96
CA GLU A 490 13.27 -17.68 -3.55
C GLU A 490 13.70 -16.33 -2.94
N GLU A 491 14.86 -15.78 -3.37
CA GLU A 491 15.37 -14.52 -2.83
C GLU A 491 14.51 -13.32 -3.24
N VAL A 492 14.07 -13.28 -4.51
CA VAL A 492 13.16 -12.24 -5.00
C VAL A 492 11.83 -12.30 -4.26
N VAL A 493 11.29 -13.50 -4.05
CA VAL A 493 10.05 -13.72 -3.30
C VAL A 493 10.22 -13.23 -1.85
N ALA A 494 11.31 -13.58 -1.19
CA ALA A 494 11.60 -13.13 0.16
C ALA A 494 11.74 -11.59 0.23
N GLU A 495 12.38 -10.97 -0.77
CA GLU A 495 12.51 -9.52 -0.88
C GLU A 495 11.15 -8.82 -1.05
N VAL A 496 10.24 -9.41 -1.84
CA VAL A 496 8.89 -8.89 -2.04
C VAL A 496 8.07 -9.01 -0.77
N VAL A 497 8.03 -10.18 -0.14
CA VAL A 497 7.30 -10.36 1.12
C VAL A 497 7.88 -9.46 2.21
N SER A 498 9.20 -9.25 2.23
CA SER A 498 9.85 -8.29 3.14
C SER A 498 9.33 -6.87 2.93
N LYS A 499 9.17 -6.43 1.68
CA LYS A 499 8.60 -5.11 1.37
C LYS A 499 7.13 -5.00 1.74
N MET A 500 6.33 -6.03 1.46
CA MET A 500 4.90 -6.05 1.78
C MET A 500 4.64 -6.02 3.28
N THR A 501 5.50 -6.66 4.06
CA THR A 501 5.31 -6.84 5.51
C THR A 501 6.17 -5.89 6.35
N GLY A 502 7.19 -5.28 5.77
CA GLY A 502 8.18 -4.47 6.49
C GLY A 502 9.22 -5.30 7.27
N ILE A 503 9.28 -6.62 7.07
CA ILE A 503 10.18 -7.51 7.79
C ILE A 503 11.36 -7.85 6.88
N PRO A 504 12.60 -7.77 7.35
CA PRO A 504 13.73 -8.30 6.61
C PRO A 504 13.67 -9.84 6.59
N LEU A 505 13.25 -10.40 5.44
CA LEU A 505 13.07 -11.84 5.23
C LEU A 505 14.14 -12.47 4.33
N THR A 506 14.95 -11.68 3.68
CA THR A 506 16.12 -12.19 2.96
C THR A 506 16.89 -13.13 3.89
N ARG A 507 17.28 -14.31 3.40
CA ARG A 507 18.14 -15.25 4.15
C ARG A 507 19.13 -14.42 4.91
N MET A 508 19.26 -14.70 6.24
CA MET A 508 20.18 -13.96 7.09
C MET A 508 21.47 -13.83 6.31
N SER A 509 21.68 -12.66 5.70
CA SER A 509 22.95 -12.39 5.06
C SER A 509 23.99 -12.56 6.15
N THR A 510 25.21 -12.88 5.79
CA THR A 510 26.32 -12.86 6.76
C THR A 510 26.34 -11.56 7.54
N GLU A 511 25.87 -10.46 6.94
CA GLU A 511 25.71 -9.14 7.56
C GLU A 511 24.60 -9.10 8.62
N ASP A 512 23.42 -9.74 8.39
CA ASP A 512 22.33 -9.80 9.37
C ASP A 512 22.68 -10.70 10.54
N SER A 513 23.37 -11.80 10.29
CA SER A 513 23.92 -12.66 11.34
C SER A 513 24.93 -11.90 12.20
N MET A 514 25.84 -11.14 11.56
CA MET A 514 26.80 -10.29 12.28
C MET A 514 26.11 -9.17 13.05
N ARG A 515 25.08 -8.54 12.45
CA ARG A 515 24.27 -7.53 13.12
C ARG A 515 23.55 -8.06 14.35
N LEU A 516 22.97 -9.26 14.29
CA LEU A 516 22.35 -9.92 15.46
C LEU A 516 23.38 -10.32 16.52
N MET A 517 24.60 -10.67 16.13
CA MET A 517 25.68 -10.91 17.08
C MET A 517 26.16 -9.62 17.75
N GLN A 518 26.11 -8.50 17.05
CA GLN A 518 26.47 -7.17 17.58
C GLN A 518 25.30 -6.47 18.30
N MET A 519 24.14 -7.11 18.39
CA MET A 519 22.92 -6.53 18.99
C MET A 519 23.17 -5.96 20.39
N GLU A 520 23.90 -6.66 21.22
CA GLU A 520 24.23 -6.23 22.57
C GLU A 520 24.99 -4.90 22.57
N SER A 521 26.01 -4.77 21.71
CA SER A 521 26.82 -3.55 21.58
C SER A 521 26.01 -2.38 21.03
N GLU A 522 25.08 -2.63 20.09
CA GLU A 522 24.21 -1.59 19.54
C GLU A 522 23.18 -1.09 20.57
N LEU A 523 22.58 -2.00 21.33
CA LEU A 523 21.68 -1.62 22.42
C LEU A 523 22.39 -0.84 23.53
N HIS A 524 23.65 -1.20 23.85
CA HIS A 524 24.45 -0.47 24.83
C HIS A 524 24.80 0.97 24.42
N LYS A 525 24.80 1.29 23.15
CA LYS A 525 24.97 2.69 22.69
C LYS A 525 23.86 3.61 23.17
N ARG A 526 22.66 3.05 23.42
CA ARG A 526 21.48 3.81 23.84
C ARG A 526 21.10 3.57 25.30
N VAL A 527 21.28 2.34 25.78
CA VAL A 527 20.90 1.93 27.13
C VAL A 527 22.19 1.73 27.92
N ILE A 528 22.41 2.62 28.88
CA ILE A 528 23.58 2.60 29.76
C ILE A 528 23.35 1.58 30.86
N SER A 529 24.39 0.80 31.19
CA SER A 529 24.29 -0.27 32.18
C SER A 529 23.25 -1.32 31.73
N GLN A 530 22.69 -2.13 32.62
CA GLN A 530 21.63 -3.11 32.34
C GLN A 530 22.10 -4.30 31.47
N ASP A 531 23.33 -4.75 31.62
CA ASP A 531 23.96 -5.82 30.82
C ASP A 531 23.13 -7.10 30.83
N GLU A 532 22.58 -7.49 31.99
CA GLU A 532 21.75 -8.69 32.12
C GLU A 532 20.46 -8.58 31.30
N ALA A 533 19.83 -7.41 31.32
CA ALA A 533 18.60 -7.16 30.56
C ALA A 533 18.85 -7.26 29.05
N ILE A 534 19.89 -6.61 28.59
CA ILE A 534 20.28 -6.60 27.17
C ILE A 534 20.67 -8.00 26.71
N SER A 535 21.46 -8.74 27.51
CA SER A 535 21.87 -10.11 27.19
C SER A 535 20.68 -11.08 27.12
N SER A 536 19.74 -11.03 28.08
CA SER A 536 18.56 -11.90 28.10
C SER A 536 17.65 -11.64 26.87
N VAL A 537 17.36 -10.38 26.58
CA VAL A 537 16.57 -10.01 25.41
C VAL A 537 17.27 -10.44 24.12
N SER A 538 18.57 -10.19 23.99
CA SER A 538 19.35 -10.54 22.80
C SER A 538 19.41 -12.05 22.56
N LYS A 539 19.55 -12.85 23.60
CA LYS A 539 19.51 -14.32 23.54
C LYS A 539 18.15 -14.82 23.03
N ALA A 540 17.05 -14.27 23.56
CA ALA A 540 15.72 -14.69 23.14
C ALA A 540 15.42 -14.31 21.68
N VAL A 541 15.82 -13.12 21.27
CA VAL A 541 15.70 -12.70 19.87
C VAL A 541 16.51 -13.58 18.93
N ARG A 542 17.76 -13.88 19.29
CA ARG A 542 18.61 -14.80 18.52
C ARG A 542 18.00 -16.20 18.43
N ARG A 543 17.44 -16.75 19.52
CA ARG A 543 16.75 -18.03 19.56
C ARG A 543 15.53 -18.05 18.65
N SER A 544 14.73 -17.00 18.64
CA SER A 544 13.57 -16.87 17.77
C SER A 544 13.95 -16.77 16.29
N ARG A 545 14.98 -16.00 15.97
CA ARG A 545 15.47 -15.83 14.59
C ARG A 545 16.16 -17.07 14.02
N SER A 546 16.79 -17.88 14.86
CA SER A 546 17.37 -19.16 14.44
C SER A 546 16.33 -20.28 14.22
N GLY A 547 15.02 -19.99 14.42
CA GLY A 547 13.96 -20.99 14.24
C GLY A 547 13.83 -22.03 15.33
N LEU A 548 14.55 -21.85 16.46
CA LEU A 548 14.54 -22.80 17.60
C LEU A 548 13.38 -22.51 18.58
N ASN A 549 12.58 -21.48 18.34
CA ASN A 549 11.44 -21.15 19.19
C ASN A 549 10.17 -21.91 18.76
N ASP A 550 9.23 -22.13 19.67
CA ASP A 550 7.92 -22.70 19.36
C ASP A 550 7.16 -21.77 18.38
N PRO A 551 6.76 -22.25 17.19
CA PRO A 551 6.11 -21.42 16.18
C PRO A 551 4.72 -20.92 16.61
N LYS A 552 4.16 -21.44 17.68
CA LYS A 552 2.86 -21.01 18.24
C LYS A 552 2.97 -19.86 19.22
N ARG A 553 4.14 -19.57 19.77
CA ARG A 553 4.33 -18.57 20.83
C ARG A 553 4.86 -17.25 20.25
N PRO A 554 4.67 -16.11 20.95
CA PRO A 554 5.34 -14.86 20.59
C PRO A 554 6.86 -15.00 20.50
N THR A 555 7.52 -14.08 19.78
CA THR A 555 9.00 -14.05 19.64
C THR A 555 9.72 -14.01 20.99
N GLY A 556 9.13 -13.33 21.98
CA GLY A 556 9.62 -13.29 23.36
C GLY A 556 8.63 -12.59 24.28
N CYS A 557 8.56 -13.04 25.53
CA CYS A 557 7.72 -12.48 26.59
C CYS A 557 8.57 -12.18 27.81
N PHE A 558 8.68 -10.90 28.20
CA PHE A 558 9.54 -10.48 29.31
C PHE A 558 8.79 -9.65 30.35
N ILE A 559 9.16 -9.81 31.62
CA ILE A 559 8.81 -8.86 32.68
C ILE A 559 10.03 -8.00 32.98
N PHE A 560 9.91 -6.68 32.83
CA PHE A 560 10.91 -5.71 33.25
C PHE A 560 10.54 -5.13 34.60
N ALA A 561 11.21 -5.62 35.65
CA ALA A 561 11.00 -5.20 37.03
C ALA A 561 12.06 -4.19 37.47
N GLY A 562 11.70 -3.24 38.31
CA GLY A 562 12.63 -2.29 38.89
C GLY A 562 12.07 -0.89 39.08
N PRO A 563 12.83 0.03 39.68
CA PRO A 563 12.38 1.38 39.96
C PRO A 563 12.07 2.19 38.69
N THR A 564 11.43 3.34 38.85
CA THR A 564 11.17 4.25 37.75
C THR A 564 12.45 4.93 37.26
N GLY A 565 12.56 5.23 35.96
CA GLY A 565 13.67 6.00 35.40
C GLY A 565 14.98 5.26 35.20
N VAL A 566 15.02 3.90 35.27
CA VAL A 566 16.23 3.08 35.07
C VAL A 566 16.40 2.61 33.61
N GLY A 567 15.49 2.95 32.70
CA GLY A 567 15.63 2.67 31.26
C GLY A 567 14.73 1.54 30.72
N LYS A 568 13.73 1.03 31.46
CA LYS A 568 12.80 -0.04 31.01
C LYS A 568 12.14 0.29 29.65
N THR A 569 11.48 1.42 29.58
CA THR A 569 10.82 1.90 28.33
C THR A 569 11.83 2.25 27.25
N LEU A 570 13.02 2.72 27.62
CA LEU A 570 14.08 3.06 26.65
C LEU A 570 14.63 1.79 25.97
N LEU A 571 14.82 0.71 26.72
CA LEU A 571 15.24 -0.58 26.15
C LEU A 571 14.20 -1.13 25.18
N ALA A 572 12.90 -1.01 25.50
CA ALA A 572 11.84 -1.42 24.59
C ALA A 572 11.84 -0.59 23.28
N LYS A 573 12.09 0.73 23.36
CA LYS A 573 12.26 1.60 22.19
C LYS A 573 13.49 1.24 21.36
N ALA A 574 14.63 1.09 22.00
CA ALA A 574 15.87 0.70 21.34
C ALA A 574 15.74 -0.68 20.64
N LEU A 575 15.01 -1.61 21.28
CA LEU A 575 14.72 -2.92 20.71
C LEU A 575 13.82 -2.81 19.46
N ALA A 576 12.76 -1.99 19.52
CA ALA A 576 11.87 -1.77 18.37
C ALA A 576 12.61 -1.19 17.17
N GLU A 577 13.44 -0.18 17.40
CA GLU A 577 14.25 0.42 16.33
C GLU A 577 15.30 -0.54 15.79
N PHE A 578 16.00 -1.29 16.64
CA PHE A 578 16.98 -2.28 16.19
C PHE A 578 16.35 -3.38 15.34
N MET A 579 15.20 -3.91 15.77
CA MET A 579 14.52 -5.04 15.12
C MET A 579 13.76 -4.66 13.87
N PHE A 580 13.11 -3.50 13.88
CA PHE A 580 12.14 -3.10 12.85
C PHE A 580 12.52 -1.81 12.12
N GLY A 581 13.64 -1.17 12.51
CA GLY A 581 14.17 0.05 11.86
C GLY A 581 13.39 1.33 12.18
N ASP A 582 12.37 1.26 13.05
CA ASP A 582 11.48 2.37 13.38
C ASP A 582 11.12 2.35 14.87
N GLU A 583 11.28 3.48 15.55
CA GLU A 583 10.82 3.63 16.95
C GLU A 583 9.29 3.50 17.07
N ASP A 584 8.54 3.82 16.00
CA ASP A 584 7.08 3.71 15.94
C ASP A 584 6.57 2.27 15.87
N ALA A 585 7.46 1.27 15.72
CA ALA A 585 7.14 -0.14 15.88
C ALA A 585 6.89 -0.54 17.35
N LEU A 586 6.99 0.41 18.29
CA LEU A 586 6.62 0.21 19.69
C LEU A 586 5.14 0.55 19.90
N ILE A 587 4.36 -0.45 20.31
CA ILE A 587 2.97 -0.28 20.77
C ILE A 587 2.99 -0.17 22.30
N GLN A 588 2.94 1.06 22.80
CA GLN A 588 2.90 1.30 24.25
C GLN A 588 1.45 1.47 24.71
N ILE A 589 1.11 0.77 25.80
CA ILE A 589 -0.19 0.82 26.47
C ILE A 589 0.04 0.92 27.97
N ASP A 590 -0.54 1.93 28.61
CA ASP A 590 -0.48 2.12 30.06
C ASP A 590 -1.63 1.34 30.72
N MET A 591 -1.29 0.37 31.55
CA MET A 591 -2.27 -0.48 32.22
C MET A 591 -3.03 0.24 33.34
N SER A 592 -2.58 1.42 33.76
CA SER A 592 -3.33 2.27 34.70
C SER A 592 -4.70 2.70 34.14
N GLU A 593 -4.85 2.76 32.82
CA GLU A 593 -6.13 3.06 32.15
C GLU A 593 -7.09 1.85 32.16
N TYR A 594 -6.60 0.65 32.47
CA TYR A 594 -7.32 -0.64 32.35
C TYR A 594 -7.51 -1.32 33.71
N MET A 595 -7.70 -0.54 34.76
CA MET A 595 -7.97 -1.06 36.10
C MET A 595 -9.39 -1.62 36.25
N GLU A 596 -10.33 -1.13 35.48
CA GLU A 596 -11.74 -1.50 35.57
C GLU A 596 -12.14 -2.46 34.45
N LYS A 597 -13.06 -3.40 34.77
CA LYS A 597 -13.48 -4.46 33.85
C LYS A 597 -14.00 -3.95 32.51
N HIS A 598 -14.74 -2.85 32.50
CA HIS A 598 -15.28 -2.30 31.24
C HIS A 598 -14.19 -1.67 30.35
N ASN A 599 -13.09 -1.22 30.93
CA ASN A 599 -11.98 -0.70 30.14
C ASN A 599 -11.19 -1.81 29.44
N VAL A 600 -11.19 -3.05 29.99
CA VAL A 600 -10.54 -4.20 29.33
C VAL A 600 -11.16 -4.48 27.96
N SER A 601 -12.47 -4.26 27.80
CA SER A 601 -13.15 -4.39 26.51
C SER A 601 -12.60 -3.44 25.45
N ARG A 602 -12.01 -2.31 25.82
CA ARG A 602 -11.36 -1.39 24.88
C ARG A 602 -10.07 -1.94 24.27
N LEU A 603 -9.42 -2.92 24.93
CA LEU A 603 -8.22 -3.58 24.38
C LEU A 603 -8.57 -4.55 23.25
N ILE A 604 -9.64 -5.32 23.42
CA ILE A 604 -10.05 -6.40 22.51
C ILE A 604 -11.16 -5.93 21.55
N GLY A 605 -11.95 -4.95 21.97
CA GLY A 605 -13.16 -4.45 21.34
C GLY A 605 -14.39 -4.72 22.22
N ALA A 606 -15.40 -3.86 22.15
CA ALA A 606 -16.65 -3.99 22.89
C ALA A 606 -17.49 -5.12 22.31
N PRO A 607 -18.24 -5.87 23.14
CA PRO A 607 -19.20 -6.87 22.65
C PRO A 607 -20.31 -6.24 21.81
N PRO A 608 -20.97 -7.01 20.93
CA PRO A 608 -22.07 -6.52 20.12
C PRO A 608 -23.16 -5.89 21.01
N GLY A 609 -23.62 -4.69 20.63
CA GLY A 609 -24.64 -3.95 21.33
C GLY A 609 -24.16 -2.96 22.40
N TYR A 610 -22.87 -2.88 22.65
CA TYR A 610 -22.27 -1.88 23.53
C TYR A 610 -21.67 -0.70 22.73
N VAL A 611 -21.61 0.48 23.34
CA VAL A 611 -20.99 1.69 22.76
C VAL A 611 -19.50 1.42 22.48
N GLY A 612 -19.03 1.72 21.26
CA GLY A 612 -17.64 1.48 20.84
C GLY A 612 -17.43 0.12 20.16
N PHE A 613 -18.45 -0.66 19.86
CA PHE A 613 -18.33 -1.92 19.11
C PHE A 613 -17.70 -1.73 17.72
N GLU A 614 -18.05 -0.63 17.03
CA GLU A 614 -17.54 -0.34 15.66
C GLU A 614 -16.09 0.14 15.65
N GLU A 615 -15.55 0.61 16.76
CA GLU A 615 -14.18 1.17 16.83
C GLU A 615 -13.09 0.07 16.89
N GLY A 616 -13.45 -1.20 17.18
CA GLY A 616 -12.49 -2.27 17.37
C GLY A 616 -11.66 -2.12 18.65
N GLY A 617 -10.82 -3.10 18.96
CA GLY A 617 -9.96 -3.06 20.14
C GLY A 617 -8.64 -2.31 19.89
N GLN A 618 -8.23 -1.48 20.85
CA GLN A 618 -7.01 -0.66 20.71
C GLN A 618 -5.74 -1.51 20.52
N LEU A 619 -5.60 -2.60 21.25
CA LEU A 619 -4.46 -3.50 21.11
C LEU A 619 -4.59 -4.35 19.84
N THR A 620 -5.75 -4.95 19.61
CA THR A 620 -5.98 -5.85 18.48
C THR A 620 -5.87 -5.13 17.13
N GLU A 621 -6.40 -3.91 17.01
CA GLU A 621 -6.28 -3.12 15.77
C GLU A 621 -4.83 -2.65 15.51
N LYS A 622 -4.07 -2.23 16.55
CA LYS A 622 -2.67 -1.84 16.38
C LYS A 622 -1.82 -3.01 15.91
N ILE A 623 -1.99 -4.20 16.50
CA ILE A 623 -1.26 -5.42 16.12
C ILE A 623 -1.69 -5.91 14.74
N ARG A 624 -2.98 -5.83 14.40
CA ARG A 624 -3.46 -6.20 13.06
C ARG A 624 -2.83 -5.34 11.97
N ARG A 625 -2.64 -4.05 12.25
CA ARG A 625 -1.97 -3.12 11.32
C ARG A 625 -0.47 -3.33 11.27
N ARG A 626 0.16 -3.67 12.41
CA ARG A 626 1.61 -3.91 12.54
C ARG A 626 1.84 -5.20 13.33
N PRO A 627 1.77 -6.39 12.69
CA PRO A 627 1.96 -7.68 13.37
C PRO A 627 3.39 -7.88 13.87
N TYR A 628 4.31 -7.05 13.44
CA TYR A 628 5.71 -7.01 13.86
C TYR A 628 5.93 -5.75 14.68
N ALA A 629 5.83 -5.91 15.98
CA ALA A 629 5.95 -4.80 16.90
C ALA A 629 6.50 -5.27 18.25
N VAL A 630 7.06 -4.34 18.99
CA VAL A 630 7.30 -4.51 20.43
C VAL A 630 6.05 -3.98 21.15
N VAL A 631 5.37 -4.84 21.89
CA VAL A 631 4.21 -4.48 22.68
C VAL A 631 4.68 -4.25 24.12
N LEU A 632 4.61 -3.01 24.55
CA LEU A 632 4.95 -2.60 25.91
C LEU A 632 3.68 -2.33 26.71
N LEU A 633 3.43 -3.16 27.72
CA LEU A 633 2.37 -3.00 28.69
C LEU A 633 2.99 -2.42 29.97
N ASP A 634 2.77 -1.12 30.18
CA ASP A 634 3.38 -0.37 31.28
C ASP A 634 2.54 -0.52 32.55
N GLU A 635 3.19 -0.68 33.70
CA GLU A 635 2.57 -0.83 35.03
C GLU A 635 1.52 -1.96 35.12
N ILE A 636 1.92 -3.16 34.66
CA ILE A 636 1.04 -4.34 34.54
C ILE A 636 0.37 -4.75 35.86
N GLU A 637 0.98 -4.44 37.00
CA GLU A 637 0.42 -4.72 38.35
C GLU A 637 -0.89 -3.96 38.63
N LYS A 638 -1.18 -2.88 37.85
CA LYS A 638 -2.41 -2.10 37.98
C LYS A 638 -3.56 -2.64 37.11
N ALA A 639 -3.27 -3.56 36.21
CA ALA A 639 -4.25 -4.10 35.28
C ALA A 639 -5.33 -4.94 36.00
N HIS A 640 -6.56 -4.89 35.46
CA HIS A 640 -7.63 -5.76 35.91
C HIS A 640 -7.27 -7.25 35.66
N PRO A 641 -7.70 -8.20 36.56
CA PRO A 641 -7.43 -9.63 36.41
C PRO A 641 -7.79 -10.23 35.03
N ASP A 642 -8.79 -9.71 34.35
CA ASP A 642 -9.19 -10.19 33.03
C ASP A 642 -8.12 -9.91 31.96
N VAL A 643 -7.26 -8.90 32.14
CA VAL A 643 -6.13 -8.62 31.26
C VAL A 643 -5.12 -9.76 31.33
N PHE A 644 -4.86 -10.31 32.50
CA PHE A 644 -3.98 -11.47 32.64
C PHE A 644 -4.52 -12.71 31.94
N ASN A 645 -5.83 -12.95 32.02
CA ASN A 645 -6.46 -14.08 31.33
C ASN A 645 -6.33 -13.94 29.79
N MET A 646 -6.47 -12.70 29.27
CA MET A 646 -6.26 -12.41 27.86
C MET A 646 -4.78 -12.63 27.45
N LEU A 647 -3.84 -12.17 28.27
CA LEU A 647 -2.42 -12.32 27.98
C LEU A 647 -1.96 -13.79 28.06
N LEU A 648 -2.59 -14.62 28.88
CA LEU A 648 -2.34 -16.06 28.88
C LEU A 648 -2.61 -16.69 27.52
N GLN A 649 -3.71 -16.32 26.87
CA GLN A 649 -4.03 -16.78 25.51
C GLN A 649 -2.95 -16.32 24.50
N VAL A 650 -2.54 -15.06 24.59
CA VAL A 650 -1.49 -14.51 23.72
C VAL A 650 -0.17 -15.25 23.89
N MET A 651 0.26 -15.50 25.13
CA MET A 651 1.54 -16.14 25.43
C MET A 651 1.58 -17.64 25.09
N GLU A 652 0.44 -18.32 25.09
CA GLU A 652 0.34 -19.75 24.82
C GLU A 652 0.06 -20.08 23.35
N GLU A 653 -0.93 -19.41 22.76
CA GLU A 653 -1.39 -19.67 21.41
C GLU A 653 -0.86 -18.67 20.38
N GLY A 654 -0.20 -17.58 20.83
CA GLY A 654 0.29 -16.52 19.98
C GLY A 654 -0.82 -15.79 19.22
N ARG A 655 -2.05 -15.87 19.68
CA ARG A 655 -3.21 -15.24 19.05
C ARG A 655 -4.19 -14.69 20.08
N LEU A 656 -4.99 -13.73 19.65
CA LEU A 656 -6.05 -13.15 20.45
C LEU A 656 -7.29 -12.98 19.57
N THR A 657 -8.44 -13.45 20.03
CA THR A 657 -9.71 -13.26 19.32
C THR A 657 -10.30 -11.89 19.67
N ASP A 658 -10.57 -11.07 18.67
CA ASP A 658 -11.20 -9.76 18.86
C ASP A 658 -12.74 -9.88 19.07
N SER A 659 -13.38 -8.75 19.33
CA SER A 659 -14.85 -8.70 19.52
C SER A 659 -15.66 -9.06 18.27
N PHE A 660 -15.04 -9.04 17.09
CA PHE A 660 -15.63 -9.46 15.82
C PHE A 660 -15.44 -10.96 15.54
N GLY A 661 -14.80 -11.70 16.45
CA GLY A 661 -14.47 -13.12 16.23
C GLY A 661 -13.22 -13.37 15.37
N ARG A 662 -12.47 -12.31 15.00
CA ARG A 662 -11.27 -12.44 14.18
C ARG A 662 -10.06 -12.77 15.03
N ASN A 663 -9.21 -13.67 14.55
CA ASN A 663 -7.96 -14.02 15.22
C ASN A 663 -6.86 -13.03 14.86
N VAL A 664 -6.33 -12.34 15.86
CA VAL A 664 -5.19 -11.41 15.72
C VAL A 664 -3.91 -12.14 16.13
N ASP A 665 -2.90 -12.11 15.27
CA ASP A 665 -1.66 -12.86 15.39
C ASP A 665 -0.59 -12.07 16.15
N PHE A 666 -0.08 -12.64 17.25
CA PHE A 666 0.99 -12.09 18.08
C PHE A 666 2.31 -12.87 17.99
N ARG A 667 2.40 -13.92 17.17
CA ARG A 667 3.58 -14.79 17.08
C ARG A 667 4.86 -14.04 16.71
N ASN A 668 4.73 -12.96 15.98
CA ASN A 668 5.84 -12.15 15.52
C ASN A 668 6.07 -10.89 16.39
N ALA A 669 5.28 -10.73 17.46
CA ALA A 669 5.45 -9.63 18.41
C ALA A 669 6.39 -10.02 19.56
N ILE A 670 7.05 -9.00 20.12
CA ILE A 670 7.79 -9.13 21.39
C ILE A 670 6.95 -8.46 22.46
N LEU A 671 6.57 -9.22 23.49
CA LEU A 671 5.75 -8.74 24.60
C LEU A 671 6.64 -8.35 25.79
N ILE A 672 6.56 -7.09 26.19
CA ILE A 672 7.31 -6.56 27.34
C ILE A 672 6.30 -6.01 28.35
N LEU A 673 6.36 -6.52 29.56
CA LEU A 673 5.53 -6.12 30.67
C LEU A 673 6.40 -5.35 31.65
N THR A 674 6.10 -4.08 31.97
CA THR A 674 6.86 -3.40 33.01
C THR A 674 6.13 -3.44 34.34
N THR A 675 6.89 -3.54 35.41
CA THR A 675 6.36 -3.49 36.77
C THR A 675 7.28 -2.69 37.69
N ASN A 676 6.66 -1.96 38.59
CA ASN A 676 7.34 -1.32 39.71
C ASN A 676 7.20 -2.13 41.02
N ALA A 677 6.54 -3.29 40.95
CA ALA A 677 6.39 -4.18 42.08
C ALA A 677 7.79 -4.61 42.58
N GLY A 678 8.06 -4.41 43.85
CA GLY A 678 9.37 -4.67 44.47
C GLY A 678 10.26 -3.43 44.66
N ALA A 679 9.96 -2.30 44.01
CA ALA A 679 10.70 -1.06 44.22
C ALA A 679 10.59 -0.55 45.67
N GLU A 680 9.47 -0.80 46.35
CA GLU A 680 9.28 -0.46 47.75
C GLU A 680 10.10 -1.36 48.68
N ALA A 681 10.34 -2.62 48.32
CA ALA A 681 11.19 -3.52 49.10
C ALA A 681 12.66 -3.06 49.12
N ILE A 682 13.06 -2.36 48.09
CA ILE A 682 14.40 -1.81 47.89
C ILE A 682 14.58 -0.55 48.80
N LYS A 683 13.54 0.25 49.03
CA LYS A 683 13.58 1.47 49.86
C LYS A 683 13.78 1.21 51.32
N ASN A 684 13.28 0.10 51.87
CA ASN A 684 13.30 -0.18 53.28
C ASN A 684 14.68 -0.58 53.85
N GLU A 685 15.70 -0.86 53.01
CA GLU A 685 17.06 -1.18 53.45
C GLU A 685 17.97 0.03 53.67
N SER A 686 17.71 1.16 53.05
CA SER A 686 18.46 2.40 53.30
C SER A 686 18.16 2.98 54.68
N SER A 687 17.15 2.49 55.39
CA SER A 687 16.68 2.99 56.72
C SER A 687 17.30 2.25 57.93
N PHE A 688 17.88 1.08 57.73
CA PHE A 688 18.54 0.38 58.84
C PHE A 688 20.06 0.29 58.61
N GLY A 689 20.76 1.21 59.25
CA GLY A 689 22.21 1.39 59.20
C GLY A 689 23.01 0.16 59.61
N PHE A 690 23.37 -0.73 58.70
CA PHE A 690 24.47 -1.69 58.85
C PHE A 690 25.19 -1.85 57.53
N GLN A 691 26.50 -1.62 57.56
CA GLN A 691 27.62 -1.94 56.64
C GLN A 691 27.25 -2.14 55.14
N LYS A 692 27.91 -1.37 54.29
CA LYS A 692 27.92 -1.54 52.84
C LYS A 692 28.45 -2.93 52.47
N PRO A 693 27.62 -3.88 51.99
CA PRO A 693 28.09 -5.07 51.32
C PRO A 693 28.65 -4.68 49.94
N ASP A 694 29.53 -5.51 49.41
CA ASP A 694 29.99 -5.38 48.00
C ASP A 694 28.82 -5.28 47.05
N ASP A 695 28.88 -4.37 46.09
CA ASP A 695 27.79 -4.00 45.20
C ASP A 695 27.12 -5.19 44.47
N ASP A 696 27.88 -6.27 44.17
CA ASP A 696 27.36 -7.48 43.50
C ASP A 696 26.56 -8.39 44.44
N ALA A 697 26.96 -8.57 45.68
CA ALA A 697 26.20 -9.36 46.67
C ALA A 697 24.87 -8.67 47.06
N SER A 698 24.84 -7.35 47.02
CA SER A 698 23.66 -6.54 47.23
C SER A 698 22.65 -6.71 46.09
N TYR A 699 23.13 -6.80 44.85
CA TYR A 699 22.25 -6.94 43.66
C TYR A 699 21.55 -8.31 43.63
N ASP A 700 22.24 -9.41 43.89
CA ASP A 700 21.66 -10.74 43.89
C ASP A 700 20.59 -10.91 44.95
N SER A 701 20.80 -10.35 46.14
CA SER A 701 19.82 -10.34 47.21
C SER A 701 18.60 -9.51 46.87
N MET A 702 18.80 -8.35 46.21
CA MET A 702 17.74 -7.50 45.69
C MET A 702 16.94 -8.24 44.59
N LYS A 703 17.61 -8.88 43.66
CA LYS A 703 16.99 -9.64 42.56
C LYS A 703 16.08 -10.75 43.10
N GLN A 704 16.54 -11.48 44.09
CA GLN A 704 15.75 -12.55 44.71
C GLN A 704 14.49 -12.01 45.38
N ARG A 705 14.58 -10.92 46.13
CA ARG A 705 13.43 -10.31 46.82
C ARG A 705 12.41 -9.72 45.80
N VAL A 706 12.88 -9.11 44.76
CA VAL A 706 12.01 -8.62 43.68
C VAL A 706 11.28 -9.80 43.02
N LYS A 707 11.97 -10.92 42.76
CA LYS A 707 11.35 -12.14 42.25
C LYS A 707 10.30 -12.70 43.19
N GLU A 708 10.60 -12.84 44.51
CA GLU A 708 9.64 -13.27 45.51
C GLU A 708 8.42 -12.35 45.61
N ARG A 709 8.59 -11.06 45.41
CA ARG A 709 7.47 -10.09 45.37
C ARG A 709 6.63 -10.25 44.13
N ILE A 710 7.25 -10.47 42.98
CA ILE A 710 6.59 -10.74 41.70
C ILE A 710 5.77 -12.05 41.80
N GLU A 711 6.30 -13.11 42.41
CA GLU A 711 5.59 -14.38 42.65
C GLU A 711 4.36 -14.20 43.57
N LYS A 712 4.37 -13.19 44.44
CA LYS A 712 3.19 -12.86 45.27
C LYS A 712 2.13 -12.04 44.55
N VAL A 713 2.53 -11.24 43.54
CA VAL A 713 1.64 -10.36 42.79
C VAL A 713 1.00 -11.09 41.62
N PHE A 714 1.78 -11.92 40.92
CA PHE A 714 1.34 -12.62 39.73
C PHE A 714 1.07 -14.10 39.99
N ARG A 715 0.07 -14.66 39.31
CA ARG A 715 -0.24 -16.10 39.42
C ARG A 715 0.89 -16.95 38.86
N PRO A 716 1.18 -18.13 39.44
CA PRO A 716 2.22 -19.04 38.94
C PRO A 716 2.03 -19.43 37.47
N GLU A 717 0.78 -19.61 37.03
CA GLU A 717 0.44 -19.92 35.64
C GLU A 717 0.92 -18.84 34.67
N PHE A 718 0.87 -17.58 35.08
CA PHE A 718 1.30 -16.46 34.28
C PHE A 718 2.84 -16.38 34.18
N LEU A 719 3.52 -16.55 35.33
CA LEU A 719 4.98 -16.51 35.40
C LEU A 719 5.64 -17.66 34.62
N ASN A 720 5.05 -18.85 34.60
CA ASN A 720 5.56 -20.01 33.87
C ASN A 720 5.52 -19.83 32.34
N ARG A 721 4.78 -18.84 31.81
CA ARG A 721 4.69 -18.56 30.38
C ARG A 721 5.59 -17.41 29.92
N ILE A 722 6.26 -16.76 30.85
CA ILE A 722 7.22 -15.69 30.63
C ILE A 722 8.59 -16.27 30.39
N ASP A 723 9.30 -15.80 29.39
CA ASP A 723 10.64 -16.29 29.04
C ASP A 723 11.68 -15.90 30.12
N ASP A 724 11.59 -14.67 30.63
CA ASP A 724 12.49 -14.20 31.68
C ASP A 724 11.91 -13.02 32.47
N VAL A 725 12.26 -12.98 33.78
CA VAL A 725 11.94 -11.86 34.66
C VAL A 725 13.23 -11.07 34.90
N ILE A 726 13.34 -9.95 34.25
CA ILE A 726 14.53 -9.11 34.21
C ILE A 726 14.43 -7.99 35.24
N VAL A 727 15.38 -7.98 36.20
CA VAL A 727 15.44 -6.96 37.25
C VAL A 727 16.46 -5.89 36.86
N PHE A 728 15.98 -4.65 36.68
CA PHE A 728 16.83 -3.52 36.33
C PHE A 728 17.60 -2.99 37.53
N LYS A 729 18.90 -2.77 37.34
CA LYS A 729 19.82 -2.19 38.34
C LYS A 729 19.54 -0.70 38.52
N HIS A 730 19.86 -0.19 39.74
CA HIS A 730 19.94 1.27 39.94
C HIS A 730 21.10 1.86 39.10
N LEU A 731 20.92 3.07 38.63
CA LEU A 731 21.96 3.77 37.88
C LEU A 731 23.01 4.35 38.86
N THR A 732 24.28 4.05 38.66
CA THR A 732 25.39 4.65 39.38
C THR A 732 25.62 6.11 38.97
N VAL A 733 26.44 6.86 39.71
CA VAL A 733 26.77 8.26 39.36
C VAL A 733 27.49 8.32 38.01
N ASP A 734 28.32 7.31 37.72
CA ASP A 734 29.03 7.27 36.43
C ASP A 734 28.08 6.89 35.28
N ASP A 735 27.12 6.03 35.50
CA ASP A 735 26.06 5.76 34.54
C ASP A 735 25.24 7.03 34.23
N LEU A 736 24.90 7.82 35.26
CA LEU A 736 24.19 9.09 35.09
C LEU A 736 24.99 10.12 34.28
N LYS A 737 26.33 10.14 34.39
CA LYS A 737 27.18 11.00 33.53
C LYS A 737 27.06 10.59 32.05
N ASN A 738 27.07 9.27 31.79
CA ASN A 738 26.91 8.75 30.44
C ASN A 738 25.50 9.01 29.88
N VAL A 739 24.47 8.92 30.72
CA VAL A 739 23.07 9.28 30.35
C VAL A 739 22.98 10.76 29.95
N ILE A 740 23.68 11.67 30.68
CA ILE A 740 23.73 13.09 30.29
C ILE A 740 24.33 13.24 28.90
N ASP A 741 25.42 12.53 28.59
CA ASP A 741 26.04 12.63 27.27
C ASP A 741 25.12 12.13 26.13
N ILE A 742 24.34 11.08 26.37
CA ILE A 742 23.35 10.58 25.38
C ILE A 742 22.19 11.59 25.21
N GLU A 743 21.62 12.14 26.30
CA GLU A 743 20.56 13.13 26.19
C GLU A 743 21.02 14.42 25.51
N LEU A 744 22.26 14.82 25.76
CA LEU A 744 22.89 15.95 25.09
C LEU A 744 23.26 15.70 23.63
N SER A 745 23.37 14.45 23.18
CA SER A 745 23.69 14.14 21.79
C SER A 745 22.67 14.76 20.81
N LYS A 746 21.40 14.79 21.17
CA LYS A 746 20.33 15.42 20.39
C LYS A 746 20.50 16.95 20.29
N VAL A 747 20.97 17.57 21.39
CA VAL A 747 21.27 19.00 21.42
C VAL A 747 22.54 19.29 20.61
N ARG A 748 23.56 18.45 20.76
CA ARG A 748 24.80 18.55 19.98
C ARG A 748 24.56 18.46 18.48
N LEU A 749 23.66 17.56 18.04
CA LEU A 749 23.31 17.43 16.63
C LEU A 749 22.71 18.74 16.07
N ARG A 750 21.74 19.33 16.79
CA ARG A 750 21.10 20.58 16.40
C ARG A 750 22.05 21.78 16.41
N LEU A 751 23.00 21.81 17.36
CA LEU A 751 24.05 22.82 17.41
C LEU A 751 25.09 22.62 16.30
N GLY A 752 25.36 21.35 15.92
CA GLY A 752 26.22 20.99 14.81
C GLY A 752 25.76 21.56 13.47
N GLU A 753 24.42 21.60 13.21
CA GLU A 753 23.83 22.26 12.04
C GLU A 753 24.15 23.76 11.97
N ARG A 754 24.46 24.38 13.12
CA ARG A 754 24.88 25.78 13.24
C ARG A 754 26.40 25.96 13.35
N GLY A 755 27.19 24.87 13.17
CA GLY A 755 28.65 24.90 13.25
C GLY A 755 29.19 25.00 14.69
N LEU A 756 28.38 24.73 15.71
CA LEU A 756 28.74 24.83 17.13
C LEU A 756 28.91 23.44 17.76
N LYS A 757 29.98 23.21 18.48
CA LYS A 757 30.22 22.00 19.29
C LYS A 757 29.97 22.30 20.76
N LEU A 758 29.24 21.41 21.47
CA LEU A 758 28.95 21.54 22.90
C LEU A 758 29.69 20.48 23.71
N VAL A 759 30.45 20.91 24.71
CA VAL A 759 31.21 20.03 25.64
C VAL A 759 30.87 20.47 27.08
N LEU A 760 30.57 19.48 27.94
CA LEU A 760 30.36 19.69 29.36
C LEU A 760 31.55 19.18 30.16
N THR A 761 31.94 19.95 31.18
CA THR A 761 32.96 19.50 32.14
C THR A 761 32.39 18.48 33.12
N ASP A 762 33.21 17.65 33.76
CA ASP A 762 32.77 16.69 34.78
C ASP A 762 32.14 17.38 35.99
N ALA A 763 32.58 18.59 36.31
CA ALA A 763 32.00 19.43 37.35
C ALA A 763 30.53 19.83 36.98
N ALA A 764 30.31 20.23 35.73
CA ALA A 764 28.97 20.54 35.22
C ALA A 764 28.04 19.31 35.21
N LYS A 765 28.52 18.15 34.79
CA LYS A 765 27.78 16.88 34.84
C LYS A 765 27.39 16.53 36.28
N THR A 766 28.35 16.64 37.22
CA THR A 766 28.10 16.35 38.66
C THR A 766 27.10 17.36 39.26
N PHE A 767 27.12 18.61 38.85
CA PHE A 767 26.11 19.59 39.23
C PHE A 767 24.70 19.21 38.75
N LEU A 768 24.60 18.82 37.48
CA LEU A 768 23.32 18.36 36.87
C LEU A 768 22.77 17.15 37.59
N ILE A 769 23.65 16.15 37.92
CA ILE A 769 23.26 14.97 38.67
C ILE A 769 22.72 15.37 40.04
N LYS A 770 23.42 16.24 40.81
CA LYS A 770 22.95 16.70 42.13
C LYS A 770 21.61 17.43 42.09
N LYS A 771 21.28 18.10 40.98
CA LYS A 771 20.02 18.83 40.81
C LYS A 771 18.92 18.00 40.16
N GLY A 772 19.28 17.03 39.35
CA GLY A 772 18.36 16.26 38.54
C GLY A 772 18.28 14.76 38.87
N SER A 773 19.08 14.22 39.82
CA SER A 773 18.91 12.85 40.30
C SER A 773 18.20 12.83 41.62
N ASP A 774 17.15 12.03 41.70
CA ASP A 774 16.49 11.66 42.92
C ASP A 774 16.58 10.14 43.02
N THR A 775 16.92 9.65 44.20
CA THR A 775 17.02 8.20 44.48
C THR A 775 15.72 7.49 44.18
N ASP A 776 14.59 8.18 44.20
CA ASP A 776 13.27 7.60 43.99
C ASP A 776 12.81 7.60 42.54
N PHE A 777 13.29 8.55 41.71
CA PHE A 777 12.84 8.76 40.33
C PHE A 777 13.89 8.49 39.26
N GLY A 778 15.08 8.03 39.64
CA GLY A 778 16.18 7.68 38.76
C GLY A 778 16.62 8.84 37.86
N ALA A 779 16.83 8.53 36.54
CA ALA A 779 17.26 9.52 35.55
C ALA A 779 16.12 10.40 34.98
N ARG A 780 14.84 10.17 35.35
CA ARG A 780 13.71 10.91 34.76
C ARG A 780 13.73 12.42 35.05
N PRO A 781 14.08 12.90 36.29
CA PRO A 781 14.24 14.31 36.55
C PRO A 781 15.46 14.94 35.89
N LEU A 782 16.47 14.14 35.51
CA LEU A 782 17.71 14.61 34.88
C LEU A 782 17.46 15.32 33.55
N ARG A 783 16.52 14.81 32.76
CA ARG A 783 16.12 15.43 31.51
C ARG A 783 15.61 16.86 31.74
N ARG A 784 14.74 17.05 32.73
CA ARG A 784 14.26 18.39 33.09
C ARG A 784 15.38 19.28 33.60
N ALA A 785 16.35 18.73 34.34
CA ALA A 785 17.51 19.49 34.78
C ALA A 785 18.38 19.94 33.60
N ILE A 786 18.55 19.11 32.57
CA ILE A 786 19.25 19.47 31.34
C ILE A 786 18.47 20.56 30.59
N GLU A 787 17.17 20.44 30.45
CA GLU A 787 16.31 21.46 29.84
C GLU A 787 16.47 22.82 30.58
N ASN A 788 16.22 22.86 31.87
CA ASN A 788 16.21 24.09 32.67
C ASN A 788 17.60 24.72 32.86
N PHE A 789 18.66 23.92 33.01
CA PHE A 789 19.99 24.45 33.38
C PHE A 789 20.98 24.53 32.19
N VAL A 790 20.70 23.80 31.09
CA VAL A 790 21.56 23.84 29.91
C VAL A 790 20.84 24.39 28.69
N GLN A 791 19.66 23.84 28.30
CA GLN A 791 19.02 24.23 27.05
C GLN A 791 18.43 25.64 27.10
N ASP A 792 17.71 25.99 28.17
CA ASP A 792 17.07 27.30 28.30
C ASP A 792 18.11 28.43 28.38
N PRO A 793 19.15 28.36 29.27
CA PRO A 793 20.15 29.43 29.32
C PRO A 793 20.99 29.49 28.03
N LEU A 794 21.34 28.33 27.42
CA LEU A 794 22.07 28.31 26.18
C LEU A 794 21.29 28.96 25.04
N SER A 795 19.96 28.75 25.00
CA SER A 795 19.09 29.38 24.01
C SER A 795 19.05 30.87 24.16
N GLU A 796 19.01 31.39 25.40
CA GLU A 796 19.05 32.83 25.64
C GLU A 796 20.39 33.47 25.21
N GLU A 797 21.53 32.81 25.49
CA GLU A 797 22.85 33.32 25.09
C GLU A 797 23.07 33.22 23.56
N LEU A 798 22.54 32.18 22.90
CA LEU A 798 22.52 32.09 21.44
C LEU A 798 21.71 33.22 20.79
N LEU A 799 20.55 33.58 21.38
CA LEU A 799 19.72 34.68 20.89
C LEU A 799 20.37 36.06 21.13
N LYS A 800 21.13 36.22 22.21
CA LYS A 800 21.95 37.43 22.49
C LYS A 800 23.15 37.56 21.54
N GLY A 801 23.49 36.53 20.78
CA GLY A 801 24.61 36.55 19.83
C GLY A 801 26.00 36.35 20.45
N GLU A 802 26.10 35.89 21.70
CA GLU A 802 27.35 35.77 22.49
C GLU A 802 28.32 34.73 21.87
N PHE A 803 27.81 33.82 21.01
CA PHE A 803 28.60 32.77 20.34
C PHE A 803 28.88 33.05 18.85
N THR A 804 28.63 34.29 18.39
CA THR A 804 28.91 34.64 16.98
C THR A 804 30.41 34.60 16.70
N GLY A 805 30.84 33.77 15.71
CA GLY A 805 32.27 33.58 15.40
C GLY A 805 33.01 32.61 16.32
N LYS A 806 32.33 31.86 17.17
CA LYS A 806 32.88 30.81 18.01
C LYS A 806 32.44 29.43 17.53
N ASN A 807 33.30 28.41 17.68
CA ASN A 807 33.02 27.06 17.17
C ASN A 807 32.82 26.03 18.28
N LEU A 808 33.24 26.34 19.53
CA LEU A 808 33.13 25.45 20.66
C LEU A 808 32.52 26.16 21.87
N ILE A 809 31.51 25.54 22.48
CA ILE A 809 30.86 25.98 23.71
C ILE A 809 31.20 24.99 24.80
N THR A 810 31.92 25.42 25.81
CA THR A 810 32.25 24.63 27.01
C THR A 810 31.36 25.07 28.18
N VAL A 811 30.66 24.12 28.80
CA VAL A 811 29.82 24.37 29.98
C VAL A 811 30.56 23.95 31.23
N ASP A 812 30.72 24.90 32.14
CA ASP A 812 31.39 24.68 33.42
C ASP A 812 30.62 25.25 34.60
N THR A 813 31.07 25.01 35.83
CA THR A 813 30.43 25.48 37.07
C THR A 813 31.20 26.67 37.65
N LYS A 814 30.47 27.74 38.04
CA LYS A 814 31.01 28.90 38.73
C LYS A 814 30.25 29.15 40.03
N GLU A 815 30.93 29.52 41.09
CA GLU A 815 30.30 29.95 42.33
C GLU A 815 29.98 31.44 42.24
N VAL A 816 28.70 31.78 42.32
CA VAL A 816 28.22 33.15 42.35
C VAL A 816 27.33 33.30 43.59
N GLY A 817 27.78 34.13 44.53
CA GLY A 817 27.02 34.39 45.77
C GLY A 817 26.81 33.14 46.67
N GLY A 818 27.75 32.22 46.72
CA GLY A 818 27.65 30.97 47.51
C GLY A 818 26.77 29.89 46.91
N LYS A 819 26.27 30.06 45.66
CA LYS A 819 25.53 29.06 44.88
C LYS A 819 26.32 28.71 43.65
N LYS A 820 26.46 27.38 43.38
CA LYS A 820 27.03 26.89 42.13
C LYS A 820 26.00 27.08 41.02
N GLN A 821 26.43 27.66 39.88
CA GLN A 821 25.63 27.86 38.67
C GLN A 821 26.46 27.44 37.47
N LEU A 822 25.78 27.01 36.38
CA LEU A 822 26.40 26.71 35.11
C LEU A 822 26.67 27.98 34.34
N TYR A 823 27.78 28.07 33.65
CA TYR A 823 28.11 29.15 32.73
C TYR A 823 28.72 28.61 31.44
N PHE A 824 28.59 29.37 30.36
CA PHE A 824 28.94 28.95 29.03
C PHE A 824 30.12 29.74 28.51
N ILE A 825 31.17 29.06 28.07
CA ILE A 825 32.36 29.65 27.50
C ILE A 825 32.43 29.31 26.03
N GLY A 826 32.34 30.31 25.18
CA GLY A 826 32.58 30.07 23.72
C GLY A 826 34.04 30.32 23.37
N THR A 827 34.67 29.39 22.71
CA THR A 827 36.05 29.48 22.21
C THR A 827 36.08 29.23 20.69
N SER A 828 37.00 29.92 19.96
CA SER A 828 37.24 29.61 18.55
C SER A 828 38.48 28.72 18.44
N THR A 829 38.33 27.57 17.78
CA THR A 829 39.41 26.56 17.61
C THR A 829 40.34 26.84 16.41
N GLU A 830 40.41 28.05 15.89
CA GLU A 830 41.33 28.40 14.81
C GLU A 830 42.77 28.63 15.27
N GLY A 831 43.32 27.89 16.21
CA GLY A 831 44.64 28.16 16.77
C GLY A 831 45.53 26.97 17.13
N GLU A 832 45.06 25.70 17.09
CA GLU A 832 45.85 24.59 17.67
C GLU A 832 46.23 23.45 16.71
N THR A 833 46.19 23.62 15.40
CA THR A 833 46.72 22.63 14.45
C THR A 833 48.10 22.96 13.86
N ALA A 834 48.86 23.90 14.45
CA ALA A 834 50.17 24.30 13.91
C ALA A 834 51.36 24.12 14.86
N THR A 835 51.27 23.38 15.98
CA THR A 835 52.43 23.22 16.89
C THR A 835 52.57 21.84 17.51
N VAL A 836 52.33 20.75 16.78
CA VAL A 836 52.79 19.40 17.14
C VAL A 836 53.36 18.76 15.88
N GLY A 837 54.52 19.26 15.47
CA GLY A 837 55.24 18.76 14.28
C GLY A 837 56.67 19.28 14.19
N ALA A 838 57.41 19.45 15.32
CA ALA A 838 58.83 19.72 15.25
C ALA A 838 59.48 19.57 16.65
N ALA A 839 59.75 18.36 17.08
CA ALA A 839 60.82 18.06 18.05
C ALA A 839 60.85 16.54 18.33
N SER A 840 61.60 15.80 17.55
CA SER A 840 62.49 14.71 17.95
C SER A 840 62.99 13.90 16.73
N GLU A 841 63.84 14.54 15.93
CA GLU A 841 64.88 13.81 15.24
C GLU A 841 66.21 14.21 15.92
N GLY A 842 66.86 13.24 16.55
CA GLY A 842 68.19 13.49 17.15
C GLY A 842 68.66 12.30 17.94
N SER A 843 69.53 11.49 17.24
CA SER A 843 70.56 10.71 17.77
C SER A 843 70.28 9.44 18.57
N ALA A 844 70.69 8.33 18.02
CA ALA A 844 71.89 7.54 18.36
C ALA A 844 71.79 6.17 17.71
N SER A 845 72.57 5.91 16.71
CA SER A 845 73.77 5.05 16.60
C SER A 845 73.67 3.63 17.19
N ALA A 846 73.76 2.70 16.24
CA ALA A 846 74.61 1.51 16.16
C ALA A 846 74.80 0.57 17.37
N THR A 847 74.44 -0.68 17.11
CA THR A 847 75.32 -1.91 17.16
C THR A 847 74.35 -3.10 17.12
N ASP A 848 74.35 -3.89 16.11
CA ASP A 848 75.22 -5.03 15.71
C ASP A 848 74.87 -6.36 16.39
N SER A 849 74.77 -7.38 15.55
CA SER A 849 74.83 -8.83 15.84
C SER A 849 73.48 -9.44 16.28
N GLY A 850 72.99 -10.44 15.71
CA GLY A 850 73.43 -11.53 14.92
C GLY A 850 72.62 -12.75 15.18
N ALA A 851 72.28 -13.45 14.08
CA ALA A 851 72.22 -14.91 14.02
C ALA A 851 70.97 -15.64 14.55
N THR A 852 70.32 -16.23 13.57
CA THR A 852 69.86 -17.65 13.48
C THR A 852 68.89 -18.22 14.51
N ALA A 853 67.71 -18.54 14.06
CA ALA A 853 67.23 -19.84 13.61
C ALA A 853 65.74 -19.66 13.19
#